data_6fec0adc0aeb6455175689dc27ca1077
#
_entry.id   6fec0adc0aeb6455175689dc27ca1077
#
_cell.length_a   1.000
_cell.length_b   1.000
_cell.length_c   1.000
_cell.angle_alpha   90.00
_cell.angle_beta   90.00
_cell.angle_gamma   90.00
#
_symmetry.space_group_name_H-M   'P 1'
#
loop_
_entity.id
_entity.type
_entity.pdbx_description
1 polymer ?
#
loop_
_entity_poly.entity_id
_entity_poly.type
_entity_poly.pdbx_seq_one_letter_code
_entity_poly.pdbx_strand_id
1 'polypeptide(L)'
;MRSPVTASVANRSGRPTLLIDGRPTAPLMYALTDSPGARWSWEEVPARNIALFAEHGCRLFQADIWLEQVLDPEGALDLTLARRQVAGIVAACPDACVMLRVHLNAPPEWCARHPDECAGYADAPAEPETRRGLERWLGRDNDAPVRASFYSERWRAWAREHLGRFCAGLAATPEGAAVFSIQVAYGVYGEWHQFGFFCHDPDTGPAAEAAFRRWLAALHGGEAGVARAWRRPGLTLAEVRAPDSAARESAHVALLRDPVAQRSVIDYFTFLHEGLADTVIMMAGTVRESWPRPVVTASFFGYFYCLFGREAAGGHLAVARVLASPQVDCLCASPVYTPGALPLGGTGHAKGLLGAVRRAGKLWLDEMDRATSVSGCPWDRNFSSTIPDDVAVLRRNLLQPVTRGGGAWCYDFGMVAGTPVFTRLGAIGWWDEPRLQAEFGRLLALAQGRAGRPYARAADVLVIHDPWSFAHLAGARHIPEHMVFGVMPTSRVDPVSRLLTDGVAESLHQSGLIHDDALLSELPELDFSPFRLVVLATTAVLDAAQRRLIADRVAAAGRHVVLLAYAGWSDGMAVGPEVAEAWSGFATRLHPAEKAEQTLQFDGEKEVLGLDRPFGVPAFATPAAQVVGRWEDGSPSAVWREAPEAVWWAFGLPPNSPGTWRALGRRAGCRVVNDHDETTLLGDGLLVVHTVAGGERTLRPPGGPVIRVTLAARSTTVFEAATGAVLLS
;
A
#
# COMPACT_ATOMS: atom_id res chain seq x y z
N MET A 1 26.47 -15.62 -26.67
CA MET A 1 25.29 -14.80 -26.37
C MET A 1 24.47 -15.52 -25.31
N ARG A 2 23.96 -14.80 -24.30
CA ARG A 2 23.07 -15.32 -23.27
C ARG A 2 21.72 -15.74 -23.89
N SER A 3 21.14 -16.87 -23.44
CA SER A 3 19.76 -17.22 -23.79
C SER A 3 18.81 -16.20 -23.15
N PRO A 4 17.76 -15.76 -23.87
CA PRO A 4 16.77 -14.85 -23.31
C PRO A 4 16.03 -15.45 -22.12
N VAL A 5 15.95 -14.70 -21.03
CA VAL A 5 15.23 -15.07 -19.81
C VAL A 5 13.72 -15.10 -20.08
N THR A 6 13.05 -16.09 -19.52
CA THR A 6 11.59 -16.16 -19.43
C THR A 6 11.15 -16.03 -17.98
N ALA A 7 10.07 -15.29 -17.72
CA ALA A 7 9.58 -15.12 -16.35
C ALA A 7 8.05 -15.11 -16.29
N SER A 8 7.52 -15.63 -15.19
CA SER A 8 6.08 -15.60 -14.89
C SER A 8 5.82 -15.66 -13.38
N VAL A 9 4.63 -15.30 -12.96
CA VAL A 9 4.12 -15.56 -11.62
C VAL A 9 3.05 -16.64 -11.71
N ALA A 10 3.21 -17.71 -10.91
CA ALA A 10 2.25 -18.80 -10.85
C ALA A 10 1.81 -19.07 -9.41
N ASN A 11 0.51 -19.27 -9.19
CA ASN A 11 0.01 -19.67 -7.88
C ASN A 11 0.30 -21.15 -7.64
N ARG A 12 1.17 -21.46 -6.68
CA ARG A 12 1.53 -22.81 -6.27
C ARG A 12 1.01 -23.09 -4.85
N SER A 13 -0.14 -23.74 -4.76
CA SER A 13 -0.77 -24.10 -3.48
C SER A 13 -0.90 -22.91 -2.52
N GLY A 14 -1.51 -21.81 -3.00
CA GLY A 14 -1.76 -20.60 -2.24
C GLY A 14 -0.58 -19.62 -2.13
N ARG A 15 0.55 -19.92 -2.80
CA ARG A 15 1.71 -19.03 -2.91
C ARG A 15 1.87 -18.50 -4.32
N PRO A 16 1.79 -17.18 -4.55
CA PRO A 16 2.31 -16.56 -5.76
C PRO A 16 3.82 -16.78 -5.84
N THR A 17 4.27 -17.47 -6.86
CA THR A 17 5.68 -17.87 -7.01
C THR A 17 6.25 -17.27 -8.27
N LEU A 18 7.33 -16.48 -8.13
CA LEU A 18 8.13 -16.02 -9.26
C LEU A 18 8.88 -17.21 -9.87
N LEU A 19 8.71 -17.40 -11.15
CA LEU A 19 9.41 -18.39 -11.95
C LEU A 19 10.38 -17.69 -12.91
N ILE A 20 11.65 -17.98 -12.80
CA ILE A 20 12.68 -17.59 -13.78
C ILE A 20 13.12 -18.85 -14.52
N ASP A 21 12.94 -18.88 -15.83
CA ASP A 21 13.20 -20.07 -16.67
C ASP A 21 12.55 -21.35 -16.09
N GLY A 22 11.30 -21.20 -15.60
CA GLY A 22 10.51 -22.26 -15.00
C GLY A 22 10.92 -22.66 -13.57
N ARG A 23 11.94 -22.05 -12.98
CA ARG A 23 12.44 -22.35 -11.63
C ARG A 23 11.89 -21.39 -10.59
N PRO A 24 11.37 -21.90 -9.46
CA PRO A 24 10.98 -21.04 -8.33
C PRO A 24 12.15 -20.21 -7.82
N THR A 25 11.95 -18.90 -7.78
CA THR A 25 12.99 -17.94 -7.42
C THR A 25 12.47 -17.02 -6.33
N ALA A 26 13.25 -16.83 -5.26
CA ALA A 26 12.90 -15.86 -4.22
C ALA A 26 12.95 -14.44 -4.79
N PRO A 27 11.86 -13.66 -4.66
CA PRO A 27 11.80 -12.33 -5.23
C PRO A 27 12.43 -11.28 -4.30
N LEU A 28 13.71 -11.46 -3.96
CA LEU A 28 14.53 -10.47 -3.25
C LEU A 28 15.55 -9.89 -4.22
N MET A 29 15.61 -8.55 -4.28
CA MET A 29 16.36 -7.82 -5.30
C MET A 29 17.18 -6.69 -4.69
N TYR A 30 18.14 -6.19 -5.47
CA TYR A 30 18.78 -4.90 -5.27
C TYR A 30 18.33 -3.93 -6.37
N ALA A 31 17.99 -2.70 -5.99
CA ALA A 31 17.50 -1.68 -6.90
C ALA A 31 18.36 -0.42 -6.86
N LEU A 32 18.60 0.15 -8.03
CA LEU A 32 19.19 1.46 -8.17
C LEU A 32 18.14 2.55 -7.91
N THR A 33 18.61 3.80 -7.69
CA THR A 33 17.68 4.94 -7.55
C THR A 33 16.81 5.11 -8.79
N ASP A 34 15.57 5.52 -8.57
CA ASP A 34 14.63 5.89 -9.62
C ASP A 34 14.76 7.37 -10.07
N SER A 35 15.68 8.13 -9.49
CA SER A 35 15.91 9.53 -9.89
C SER A 35 16.52 9.61 -11.28
N PRO A 36 15.89 10.27 -12.25
CA PRO A 36 16.38 10.35 -13.62
C PRO A 36 17.78 10.96 -13.70
N GLY A 37 18.75 10.25 -14.29
CA GLY A 37 20.13 10.69 -14.43
C GLY A 37 20.92 10.76 -13.12
N ALA A 38 20.39 10.21 -12.03
CA ALA A 38 21.05 10.28 -10.73
C ALA A 38 22.12 9.21 -10.53
N ARG A 39 21.82 7.97 -10.90
CA ARG A 39 22.77 6.85 -10.79
C ARG A 39 22.58 5.86 -11.94
N TRP A 40 23.72 5.49 -12.52
CA TRP A 40 23.75 4.55 -13.63
C TRP A 40 24.51 3.30 -13.25
N SER A 41 24.10 2.15 -13.75
CA SER A 41 24.69 0.84 -13.48
C SER A 41 26.20 0.76 -13.81
N TRP A 42 26.69 1.60 -14.72
CA TRP A 42 28.10 1.67 -15.12
C TRP A 42 28.95 2.64 -14.29
N GLU A 43 28.35 3.37 -13.35
CA GLU A 43 29.10 4.21 -12.41
C GLU A 43 29.79 3.34 -11.36
N GLU A 44 30.89 3.82 -10.80
CA GLU A 44 31.77 3.05 -9.90
C GLU A 44 30.99 2.46 -8.72
N VAL A 45 30.21 3.28 -8.00
CA VAL A 45 29.50 2.83 -6.78
C VAL A 45 28.35 1.87 -7.11
N PRO A 46 27.43 2.15 -8.06
CA PRO A 46 26.44 1.18 -8.48
C PRO A 46 27.01 -0.13 -8.98
N ALA A 47 28.03 -0.09 -9.84
CA ALA A 47 28.64 -1.29 -10.36
C ALA A 47 29.25 -2.16 -9.24
N ARG A 48 29.94 -1.52 -8.27
CA ARG A 48 30.47 -2.19 -7.09
C ARG A 48 29.37 -2.82 -6.24
N ASN A 49 28.29 -2.07 -5.95
CA ASN A 49 27.20 -2.60 -5.13
C ASN A 49 26.48 -3.75 -5.82
N ILE A 50 26.23 -3.67 -7.13
CA ILE A 50 25.68 -4.80 -7.91
C ILE A 50 26.56 -6.04 -7.77
N ALA A 51 27.88 -5.90 -7.94
CA ALA A 51 28.83 -7.00 -7.82
C ALA A 51 28.82 -7.61 -6.40
N LEU A 52 28.83 -6.77 -5.36
CA LEU A 52 28.82 -7.24 -3.96
C LEU A 52 27.52 -7.95 -3.60
N PHE A 53 26.35 -7.44 -4.02
CA PHE A 53 25.09 -8.17 -3.86
C PHE A 53 25.08 -9.48 -4.64
N ALA A 54 25.69 -9.51 -5.83
CA ALA A 54 25.85 -10.73 -6.63
C ALA A 54 26.74 -11.78 -5.95
N GLU A 55 27.82 -11.38 -5.27
CA GLU A 55 28.67 -12.25 -4.45
C GLU A 55 27.89 -12.93 -3.33
N HIS A 56 26.87 -12.25 -2.78
CA HIS A 56 25.96 -12.78 -1.78
C HIS A 56 24.73 -13.49 -2.36
N GLY A 57 24.74 -13.84 -3.65
CA GLY A 57 23.72 -14.66 -4.30
C GLY A 57 22.59 -13.90 -4.97
N CYS A 58 22.54 -12.54 -4.89
CA CYS A 58 21.55 -11.76 -5.61
C CYS A 58 21.70 -11.95 -7.12
N ARG A 59 20.58 -12.20 -7.80
CA ARG A 59 20.52 -12.30 -9.28
C ARG A 59 19.42 -11.43 -9.88
N LEU A 60 18.58 -10.86 -9.04
CA LEU A 60 17.50 -10.00 -9.45
C LEU A 60 17.86 -8.54 -9.14
N PHE A 61 17.82 -7.69 -10.14
CA PHE A 61 18.17 -6.28 -10.05
C PHE A 61 17.09 -5.43 -10.68
N GLN A 62 16.84 -4.25 -10.11
CA GLN A 62 15.88 -3.30 -10.65
C GLN A 62 16.62 -2.00 -11.05
N ALA A 63 16.22 -1.39 -12.16
CA ALA A 63 16.67 -0.09 -12.62
C ALA A 63 15.58 0.64 -13.36
N ASP A 64 15.69 1.95 -13.48
CA ASP A 64 14.69 2.84 -14.04
C ASP A 64 15.09 3.39 -15.40
N ILE A 65 14.07 3.61 -16.25
CA ILE A 65 14.17 4.31 -17.54
C ILE A 65 12.93 5.20 -17.71
N TRP A 66 13.14 6.44 -18.12
CA TRP A 66 12.07 7.36 -18.48
C TRP A 66 11.90 7.39 -19.99
N LEU A 67 10.67 7.27 -20.50
CA LEU A 67 10.39 7.37 -21.93
C LEU A 67 10.90 8.71 -22.49
N GLU A 68 10.77 9.80 -21.74
CA GLU A 68 11.31 11.12 -22.17
C GLU A 68 12.82 11.17 -22.36
N GLN A 69 13.59 10.21 -21.80
CA GLN A 69 15.04 10.11 -21.97
C GLN A 69 15.46 9.30 -23.18
N VAL A 70 14.57 8.47 -23.70
CA VAL A 70 14.81 7.56 -24.82
C VAL A 70 14.02 7.95 -26.08
N LEU A 71 13.39 9.12 -26.04
CA LEU A 71 12.67 9.71 -27.18
C LEU A 71 13.33 11.06 -27.54
N ASP A 72 13.60 11.25 -28.82
CA ASP A 72 13.97 12.57 -29.31
C ASP A 72 12.76 13.51 -29.39
N PRO A 73 12.95 14.82 -29.65
CA PRO A 73 11.84 15.77 -29.77
C PRO A 73 10.83 15.43 -30.87
N GLU A 74 11.23 14.69 -31.87
CA GLU A 74 10.40 14.21 -32.99
C GLU A 74 9.68 12.89 -32.69
N GLY A 75 9.98 12.27 -31.51
CA GLY A 75 9.39 11.00 -31.05
C GLY A 75 10.07 9.75 -31.61
N ALA A 76 11.28 9.89 -32.19
CA ALA A 76 12.07 8.72 -32.57
C ALA A 76 12.70 8.08 -31.32
N LEU A 77 12.75 6.74 -31.31
CA LEU A 77 13.22 5.96 -30.15
C LEU A 77 14.72 5.70 -30.26
N ASP A 78 15.49 6.14 -29.25
CA ASP A 78 16.88 5.77 -29.03
C ASP A 78 17.05 4.89 -27.79
N LEU A 79 17.33 3.62 -28.00
CA LEU A 79 17.51 2.63 -26.94
C LEU A 79 18.92 2.62 -26.31
N THR A 80 19.83 3.48 -26.74
CA THR A 80 21.23 3.46 -26.31
C THR A 80 21.34 3.53 -24.78
N LEU A 81 20.58 4.43 -24.15
CA LEU A 81 20.58 4.60 -22.70
C LEU A 81 20.05 3.35 -21.96
N ALA A 82 18.90 2.82 -22.39
CA ALA A 82 18.29 1.65 -21.79
C ALA A 82 19.18 0.40 -21.93
N ARG A 83 19.76 0.20 -23.11
CA ARG A 83 20.73 -0.88 -23.36
C ARG A 83 21.93 -0.76 -22.45
N ARG A 84 22.51 0.43 -22.34
CA ARG A 84 23.68 0.71 -21.48
C ARG A 84 23.36 0.46 -20.01
N GLN A 85 22.15 0.79 -19.55
CA GLN A 85 21.70 0.54 -18.18
C GLN A 85 21.62 -0.97 -17.87
N VAL A 86 21.06 -1.76 -18.76
CA VAL A 86 21.04 -3.23 -18.62
C VAL A 86 22.45 -3.83 -18.76
N ALA A 87 23.24 -3.35 -19.73
CA ALA A 87 24.60 -3.85 -19.97
C ALA A 87 25.51 -3.64 -18.76
N GLY A 88 25.41 -2.52 -18.05
CA GLY A 88 26.19 -2.27 -16.83
C GLY A 88 25.86 -3.23 -15.71
N ILE A 89 24.56 -3.55 -15.52
CA ILE A 89 24.14 -4.58 -14.55
C ILE A 89 24.72 -5.96 -14.92
N VAL A 90 24.61 -6.34 -16.20
CA VAL A 90 25.11 -7.63 -16.69
C VAL A 90 26.64 -7.69 -16.65
N ALA A 91 27.34 -6.57 -16.83
CA ALA A 91 28.79 -6.52 -16.70
C ALA A 91 29.24 -6.78 -15.25
N ALA A 92 28.52 -6.24 -14.27
CA ALA A 92 28.79 -6.47 -12.84
C ALA A 92 28.31 -7.85 -12.35
N CYS A 93 27.23 -8.39 -12.94
CA CYS A 93 26.67 -9.70 -12.63
C CYS A 93 26.24 -10.42 -13.94
N PRO A 94 27.06 -11.32 -14.53
CA PRO A 94 26.79 -11.89 -15.86
C PRO A 94 25.50 -12.71 -15.97
N ASP A 95 25.00 -13.27 -14.88
CA ASP A 95 23.75 -14.03 -14.79
C ASP A 95 22.58 -13.21 -14.19
N ALA A 96 22.72 -11.89 -14.10
CA ALA A 96 21.67 -10.99 -13.62
C ALA A 96 20.39 -11.10 -14.42
N CYS A 97 19.24 -11.06 -13.75
CA CYS A 97 17.93 -10.85 -14.32
C CYS A 97 17.46 -9.45 -13.93
N VAL A 98 17.00 -8.67 -14.91
CA VAL A 98 16.72 -7.24 -14.72
C VAL A 98 15.23 -6.96 -14.80
N MET A 99 14.68 -6.29 -13.78
CA MET A 99 13.40 -5.61 -13.82
C MET A 99 13.66 -4.18 -14.26
N LEU A 100 12.99 -3.73 -15.33
CA LEU A 100 13.03 -2.32 -15.72
C LEU A 100 11.75 -1.64 -15.32
N ARG A 101 11.84 -0.60 -14.50
CA ARG A 101 10.76 0.35 -14.25
C ARG A 101 10.78 1.39 -15.37
N VAL A 102 9.69 1.42 -16.13
CA VAL A 102 9.56 2.32 -17.28
C VAL A 102 8.56 3.41 -16.93
N HIS A 103 9.07 4.63 -16.76
CA HIS A 103 8.27 5.80 -16.45
C HIS A 103 7.66 6.36 -17.73
N LEU A 104 6.33 6.49 -17.75
CA LEU A 104 5.53 6.86 -18.93
C LEU A 104 5.33 8.37 -19.06
N ASN A 105 6.24 9.16 -18.51
CA ASN A 105 6.17 10.61 -18.56
C ASN A 105 6.28 11.11 -20.00
N ALA A 106 5.30 11.91 -20.42
CA ALA A 106 5.39 12.64 -21.66
C ALA A 106 6.39 13.80 -21.51
N PRO A 107 7.18 14.11 -22.55
CA PRO A 107 8.09 15.26 -22.54
C PRO A 107 7.35 16.56 -22.27
N PRO A 108 7.99 17.58 -21.65
CA PRO A 108 7.37 18.87 -21.38
C PRO A 108 6.77 19.54 -22.63
N GLU A 109 7.42 19.37 -23.76
CA GLU A 109 6.97 19.88 -25.07
C GLU A 109 5.66 19.24 -25.52
N TRP A 110 5.42 17.99 -25.16
CA TRP A 110 4.14 17.34 -25.41
C TRP A 110 3.01 18.02 -24.61
N CYS A 111 3.23 18.25 -23.33
CA CYS A 111 2.27 18.96 -22.46
C CYS A 111 2.04 20.40 -22.95
N ALA A 112 3.07 21.09 -23.36
CA ALA A 112 2.97 22.47 -23.89
C ALA A 112 2.14 22.51 -25.21
N ARG A 113 2.23 21.49 -26.05
CA ARG A 113 1.43 21.37 -27.28
C ARG A 113 -0.02 20.91 -27.02
N HIS A 114 -0.27 20.29 -25.86
CA HIS A 114 -1.55 19.70 -25.53
C HIS A 114 -2.03 20.11 -24.12
N PRO A 115 -2.21 21.40 -23.83
CA PRO A 115 -2.57 21.87 -22.50
C PRO A 115 -3.93 21.32 -22.05
N ASP A 116 -4.87 21.08 -22.95
CA ASP A 116 -6.19 20.52 -22.64
C ASP A 116 -6.15 19.03 -22.25
N GLU A 117 -5.03 18.37 -22.46
CA GLU A 117 -4.80 16.98 -22.10
C GLU A 117 -4.05 16.84 -20.75
N CYS A 118 -3.74 17.97 -20.10
CA CYS A 118 -3.03 17.99 -18.82
C CYS A 118 -3.97 17.96 -17.64
N ALA A 119 -3.44 17.49 -16.49
CA ALA A 119 -4.14 17.48 -15.21
C ALA A 119 -4.49 18.91 -14.76
N GLY A 120 -5.67 19.07 -14.18
CA GLY A 120 -6.14 20.30 -13.55
C GLY A 120 -6.31 20.10 -12.05
N TYR A 121 -6.37 21.21 -11.31
CA TYR A 121 -6.43 21.21 -9.84
C TYR A 121 -7.54 22.14 -9.39
N ALA A 122 -8.44 21.66 -8.52
CA ALA A 122 -9.60 22.43 -8.08
C ALA A 122 -9.23 23.67 -7.22
N ASP A 123 -8.07 23.64 -6.60
CA ASP A 123 -7.61 24.60 -5.60
C ASP A 123 -6.33 25.36 -5.99
N ALA A 124 -5.69 24.98 -7.08
CA ALA A 124 -4.49 25.67 -7.56
C ALA A 124 -4.39 25.63 -9.09
N PRO A 125 -3.79 26.69 -9.70
CA PRO A 125 -3.41 26.64 -11.11
C PRO A 125 -2.22 25.71 -11.30
N ALA A 126 -2.13 25.06 -12.47
CA ALA A 126 -0.97 24.31 -12.88
C ALA A 126 0.25 25.25 -13.04
N GLU A 127 1.42 24.85 -12.51
CA GLU A 127 2.65 25.58 -12.68
C GLU A 127 3.25 25.31 -14.08
N PRO A 128 3.88 26.31 -14.72
CA PRO A 128 4.59 26.09 -15.98
C PRO A 128 5.69 25.03 -15.82
N GLU A 129 5.70 24.05 -16.71
CA GLU A 129 6.74 23.01 -16.69
C GLU A 129 7.99 23.46 -17.44
N THR A 130 9.02 23.81 -16.70
CA THR A 130 10.32 24.25 -17.25
C THR A 130 11.48 23.33 -16.89
N ARG A 131 11.25 22.35 -16.00
CA ARG A 131 12.27 21.44 -15.48
C ARG A 131 12.31 20.14 -16.25
N ARG A 132 13.50 19.51 -16.25
CA ARG A 132 13.73 18.23 -16.94
C ARG A 132 14.51 17.26 -16.07
N GLY A 133 14.40 15.98 -16.39
CA GLY A 133 15.16 14.93 -15.74
C GLY A 133 15.00 14.94 -14.22
N LEU A 134 16.14 14.96 -13.50
CA LEU A 134 16.16 14.94 -12.04
C LEU A 134 15.45 16.14 -11.41
N GLU A 135 15.61 17.35 -11.96
CA GLU A 135 14.91 18.53 -11.45
C GLU A 135 13.40 18.39 -11.54
N ARG A 136 12.90 17.80 -12.62
CA ARG A 136 11.49 17.54 -12.82
C ARG A 136 10.97 16.51 -11.82
N TRP A 137 11.72 15.45 -11.58
CA TRP A 137 11.35 14.40 -10.65
C TRP A 137 11.39 14.87 -9.18
N LEU A 138 12.46 15.54 -8.76
CA LEU A 138 12.55 16.16 -7.44
C LEU A 138 11.62 17.38 -7.30
N GLY A 139 11.25 17.94 -8.41
CA GLY A 139 10.53 19.16 -8.54
C GLY A 139 9.02 18.96 -8.41
N ARG A 140 8.51 18.40 -7.28
CA ARG A 140 7.21 18.77 -6.84
C ARG A 140 6.01 18.12 -7.57
N ASP A 141 6.05 16.81 -7.86
CA ASP A 141 4.87 16.12 -8.38
C ASP A 141 3.64 16.22 -7.44
N ASN A 142 3.85 16.63 -6.19
CA ASN A 142 2.79 16.92 -5.22
C ASN A 142 2.30 18.39 -5.18
N ASP A 143 3.01 19.28 -5.84
CA ASP A 143 2.47 20.62 -6.13
C ASP A 143 1.62 20.51 -7.39
N ALA A 144 1.01 21.53 -7.89
CA ALA A 144 0.15 21.49 -9.07
C ALA A 144 0.97 21.52 -10.41
N PRO A 145 1.75 20.49 -10.77
CA PRO A 145 2.63 20.53 -11.93
C PRO A 145 1.84 20.34 -13.23
N VAL A 146 2.40 20.80 -14.34
CA VAL A 146 1.88 20.48 -15.67
C VAL A 146 2.31 19.07 -16.06
N ARG A 147 1.38 18.14 -16.04
CA ARG A 147 1.54 16.72 -16.41
C ARG A 147 0.34 16.27 -17.22
N ALA A 148 0.53 15.33 -18.12
CA ALA A 148 -0.60 14.72 -18.84
C ALA A 148 -1.55 14.05 -17.83
N SER A 149 -2.86 14.26 -18.05
CA SER A 149 -3.89 13.63 -17.25
C SER A 149 -3.91 12.12 -17.47
N PHE A 150 -4.12 11.34 -16.41
CA PHE A 150 -4.36 9.88 -16.50
C PHE A 150 -5.56 9.54 -17.38
N TYR A 151 -6.50 10.46 -17.55
CA TYR A 151 -7.76 10.30 -18.25
C TYR A 151 -7.71 10.81 -19.68
N SER A 152 -6.57 11.39 -20.12
CA SER A 152 -6.32 11.80 -21.49
C SER A 152 -6.20 10.58 -22.42
N GLU A 153 -7.14 10.43 -23.36
CA GLU A 153 -7.06 9.36 -24.35
C GLU A 153 -5.88 9.56 -25.30
N ARG A 154 -5.52 10.83 -25.58
CA ARG A 154 -4.36 11.17 -26.41
C ARG A 154 -3.06 10.76 -25.72
N TRP A 155 -2.90 11.04 -24.42
CA TRP A 155 -1.73 10.58 -23.67
C TRP A 155 -1.69 9.06 -23.55
N ARG A 156 -2.82 8.41 -23.27
CA ARG A 156 -2.91 6.95 -23.21
C ARG A 156 -2.47 6.29 -24.52
N ALA A 157 -2.93 6.84 -25.65
CA ALA A 157 -2.53 6.36 -26.98
C ALA A 157 -1.03 6.56 -27.22
N TRP A 158 -0.51 7.75 -26.91
CA TRP A 158 0.91 8.08 -26.99
C TRP A 158 1.75 7.14 -26.12
N ALA A 159 1.38 6.96 -24.86
CA ALA A 159 2.11 6.11 -23.92
C ALA A 159 2.12 4.64 -24.37
N ARG A 160 0.97 4.11 -24.84
CA ARG A 160 0.89 2.75 -25.39
C ARG A 160 1.81 2.57 -26.58
N GLU A 161 1.77 3.48 -27.52
CA GLU A 161 2.60 3.41 -28.74
C GLU A 161 4.09 3.36 -28.37
N HIS A 162 4.55 4.33 -27.57
CA HIS A 162 5.97 4.44 -27.25
C HIS A 162 6.44 3.33 -26.29
N LEU A 163 5.63 2.92 -25.33
CA LEU A 163 5.91 1.75 -24.49
C LEU A 163 6.01 0.48 -25.33
N GLY A 164 5.07 0.27 -26.27
CA GLY A 164 5.10 -0.87 -27.17
C GLY A 164 6.36 -0.91 -28.04
N ARG A 165 6.72 0.22 -28.65
CA ARG A 165 7.97 0.36 -29.44
C ARG A 165 9.21 0.13 -28.58
N PHE A 166 9.24 0.68 -27.36
CA PHE A 166 10.33 0.46 -26.40
C PHE A 166 10.48 -1.03 -26.06
N CYS A 167 9.40 -1.71 -25.69
CA CYS A 167 9.40 -3.13 -25.35
C CYS A 167 9.87 -4.01 -26.52
N ALA A 168 9.28 -3.82 -27.68
CA ALA A 168 9.65 -4.60 -28.88
C ALA A 168 11.11 -4.35 -29.31
N GLY A 169 11.52 -3.08 -29.31
CA GLY A 169 12.89 -2.70 -29.67
C GLY A 169 13.93 -3.24 -28.70
N LEU A 170 13.73 -3.08 -27.38
CA LEU A 170 14.65 -3.58 -26.37
C LEU A 170 14.71 -5.12 -26.37
N ALA A 171 13.57 -5.79 -26.50
CA ALA A 171 13.51 -7.25 -26.52
C ALA A 171 14.30 -7.87 -27.69
N ALA A 172 14.51 -7.12 -28.78
CA ALA A 172 15.29 -7.54 -29.95
C ALA A 172 16.80 -7.35 -29.76
N THR A 173 17.25 -6.72 -28.68
CA THR A 173 18.68 -6.48 -28.41
C THR A 173 19.31 -7.58 -27.54
N PRO A 174 20.64 -7.75 -27.58
CA PRO A 174 21.34 -8.69 -26.68
C PRO A 174 21.08 -8.38 -25.18
N GLU A 175 20.99 -7.11 -24.81
CA GLU A 175 20.74 -6.65 -23.44
C GLU A 175 19.31 -7.02 -22.99
N GLY A 176 18.34 -6.93 -23.88
CA GLY A 176 16.96 -7.33 -23.62
C GLY A 176 16.84 -8.81 -23.22
N ALA A 177 17.82 -9.66 -23.55
CA ALA A 177 17.84 -11.06 -23.11
C ALA A 177 17.93 -11.21 -21.58
N ALA A 178 18.40 -10.20 -20.85
CA ALA A 178 18.47 -10.21 -19.39
C ALA A 178 17.19 -9.71 -18.70
N VAL A 179 16.27 -9.09 -19.41
CA VAL A 179 15.06 -8.49 -18.83
C VAL A 179 14.01 -9.56 -18.55
N PHE A 180 13.63 -9.71 -17.27
CA PHE A 180 12.62 -10.66 -16.81
C PHE A 180 11.29 -9.98 -16.46
N SER A 181 11.32 -8.66 -16.18
CA SER A 181 10.13 -7.90 -15.76
C SER A 181 10.16 -6.48 -16.29
N ILE A 182 8.98 -5.99 -16.65
CA ILE A 182 8.73 -4.58 -16.94
C ILE A 182 7.73 -4.07 -15.92
N GLN A 183 8.12 -3.06 -15.15
CA GLN A 183 7.28 -2.33 -14.22
C GLN A 183 6.84 -1.03 -14.88
N VAL A 184 5.54 -0.87 -15.09
CA VAL A 184 4.98 0.37 -15.64
C VAL A 184 4.81 1.39 -14.52
N ALA A 185 5.26 2.63 -14.73
CA ALA A 185 5.28 3.69 -13.73
C ALA A 185 4.79 5.02 -14.30
N TYR A 186 3.93 5.71 -13.55
CA TYR A 186 3.46 7.06 -13.85
C TYR A 186 2.86 7.70 -12.59
N GLY A 187 2.57 9.02 -12.60
CA GLY A 187 2.06 9.73 -11.44
C GLY A 187 3.16 10.18 -10.50
N VAL A 188 2.78 10.57 -9.29
CA VAL A 188 3.74 11.00 -8.26
C VAL A 188 4.77 9.91 -8.03
N TYR A 189 6.04 10.22 -8.24
CA TYR A 189 7.19 9.32 -8.10
C TYR A 189 7.10 7.99 -8.90
N GLY A 190 6.20 7.93 -9.89
CA GLY A 190 5.96 6.69 -10.64
C GLY A 190 5.02 5.71 -9.93
N GLU A 191 4.42 6.11 -8.82
CA GLU A 191 3.61 5.27 -7.92
C GLU A 191 2.11 5.29 -8.25
N TRP A 192 1.72 5.78 -9.41
CA TRP A 192 0.33 5.89 -9.88
C TRP A 192 -0.61 6.69 -8.97
N HIS A 193 -0.06 7.54 -8.10
CA HIS A 193 -0.84 8.53 -7.41
C HIS A 193 -1.15 9.71 -8.32
N GLN A 194 -2.34 10.29 -8.17
CA GLN A 194 -2.71 11.52 -8.87
C GLN A 194 -1.66 12.61 -8.59
N PHE A 195 -1.20 13.30 -9.63
CA PHE A 195 -0.30 14.44 -9.43
C PHE A 195 -0.94 15.44 -8.48
N GLY A 196 -0.17 15.99 -7.57
CA GLY A 196 -0.64 16.94 -6.58
C GLY A 196 -1.54 16.38 -5.47
N PHE A 197 -1.81 15.08 -5.40
CA PHE A 197 -2.83 14.53 -4.50
C PHE A 197 -2.56 14.79 -3.01
N PHE A 198 -1.30 15.00 -2.63
CA PHE A 198 -0.98 15.31 -1.25
C PHE A 198 -1.33 16.74 -0.86
N CYS A 199 -1.16 17.70 -1.77
CA CYS A 199 -1.31 19.13 -1.49
C CYS A 199 -2.56 19.76 -2.11
N HIS A 200 -3.11 19.14 -3.17
CA HIS A 200 -4.16 19.69 -4.00
C HIS A 200 -5.27 18.68 -4.28
N ASP A 201 -6.29 19.12 -5.01
CA ASP A 201 -7.45 18.31 -5.41
C ASP A 201 -7.48 18.05 -6.93
N PRO A 202 -6.69 17.07 -7.44
CA PRO A 202 -6.75 16.64 -8.84
C PRO A 202 -8.02 15.79 -9.12
N ASP A 203 -8.36 15.43 -10.35
CA ASP A 203 -7.96 16.01 -11.62
C ASP A 203 -9.16 16.77 -12.19
N THR A 204 -9.05 18.07 -12.36
CA THR A 204 -10.15 18.91 -12.90
C THR A 204 -9.83 19.41 -14.31
N GLY A 205 -8.84 18.79 -14.96
CA GLY A 205 -8.46 19.14 -16.33
C GLY A 205 -9.55 18.82 -17.36
N PRO A 206 -9.53 19.47 -18.53
CA PRO A 206 -10.53 19.26 -19.56
C PRO A 206 -10.64 17.80 -20.04
N ALA A 207 -9.51 17.09 -20.16
CA ALA A 207 -9.50 15.67 -20.53
C ALA A 207 -10.18 14.80 -19.46
N ALA A 208 -9.89 15.05 -18.16
CA ALA A 208 -10.51 14.33 -17.06
C ALA A 208 -12.02 14.59 -16.99
N GLU A 209 -12.48 15.85 -17.14
CA GLU A 209 -13.90 16.16 -17.18
C GLU A 209 -14.62 15.51 -18.36
N ALA A 210 -14.01 15.52 -19.53
CA ALA A 210 -14.59 14.85 -20.70
C ALA A 210 -14.71 13.34 -20.49
N ALA A 211 -13.69 12.71 -19.91
CA ALA A 211 -13.72 11.30 -19.53
C ALA A 211 -14.77 11.00 -18.45
N PHE A 212 -14.90 11.86 -17.44
CA PHE A 212 -15.91 11.74 -16.39
C PHE A 212 -17.34 11.77 -16.96
N ARG A 213 -17.64 12.68 -17.88
CA ARG A 213 -18.95 12.74 -18.54
C ARG A 213 -19.27 11.45 -19.30
N ARG A 214 -18.30 10.88 -20.02
CA ARG A 214 -18.47 9.60 -20.73
C ARG A 214 -18.71 8.45 -19.75
N TRP A 215 -17.92 8.40 -18.68
CA TRP A 215 -18.05 7.38 -17.64
C TRP A 215 -19.41 7.45 -16.94
N LEU A 216 -19.90 8.67 -16.58
CA LEU A 216 -21.23 8.87 -15.99
C LEU A 216 -22.35 8.44 -16.94
N ALA A 217 -22.23 8.78 -18.23
CA ALA A 217 -23.22 8.36 -19.22
C ALA A 217 -23.31 6.83 -19.33
N ALA A 218 -22.15 6.15 -19.28
CA ALA A 218 -22.11 4.69 -19.28
C ALA A 218 -22.69 4.09 -17.99
N LEU A 219 -22.30 4.63 -16.83
CA LEU A 219 -22.74 4.14 -15.51
C LEU A 219 -24.26 4.29 -15.31
N HIS A 220 -24.82 5.45 -15.67
CA HIS A 220 -26.22 5.78 -15.37
C HIS A 220 -27.16 5.61 -16.57
N GLY A 221 -26.69 5.12 -17.71
CA GLY A 221 -27.51 4.90 -18.90
C GLY A 221 -27.92 6.20 -19.61
N GLY A 222 -26.96 7.14 -19.73
CA GLY A 222 -27.13 8.42 -20.44
C GLY A 222 -27.50 9.61 -19.54
N GLU A 223 -27.67 10.77 -20.15
CA GLU A 223 -27.89 12.05 -19.50
C GLU A 223 -29.09 12.06 -18.54
N ALA A 224 -30.23 11.52 -18.97
CA ALA A 224 -31.42 11.41 -18.13
C ALA A 224 -31.19 10.51 -16.89
N GLY A 225 -30.33 9.50 -17.01
CA GLY A 225 -29.92 8.63 -15.89
C GLY A 225 -29.07 9.38 -14.88
N VAL A 226 -28.11 10.18 -15.32
CA VAL A 226 -27.28 11.04 -14.47
C VAL A 226 -28.16 12.05 -13.73
N ALA A 227 -29.08 12.73 -14.44
CA ALA A 227 -30.00 13.70 -13.86
C ALA A 227 -30.87 13.08 -12.74
N ARG A 228 -31.32 11.83 -12.93
CA ARG A 228 -32.06 11.08 -11.89
C ARG A 228 -31.17 10.70 -10.72
N ALA A 229 -29.98 10.14 -10.98
CA ALA A 229 -29.05 9.68 -9.95
C ALA A 229 -28.59 10.82 -9.04
N TRP A 230 -28.36 12.00 -9.62
CA TRP A 230 -27.94 13.20 -8.87
C TRP A 230 -29.10 14.05 -8.36
N ARG A 231 -30.35 13.63 -8.59
CA ARG A 231 -31.57 14.39 -8.25
C ARG A 231 -31.55 15.83 -8.77
N ARG A 232 -31.06 16.03 -9.99
CA ARG A 232 -30.97 17.34 -10.67
C ARG A 232 -31.75 17.28 -11.98
N PRO A 233 -33.07 17.51 -11.93
CA PRO A 233 -33.91 17.53 -13.13
C PRO A 233 -33.40 18.56 -14.17
N GLY A 234 -33.28 18.13 -15.43
CA GLY A 234 -32.81 18.96 -16.52
C GLY A 234 -31.28 19.12 -16.60
N LEU A 235 -30.52 18.48 -15.74
CA LEU A 235 -29.04 18.46 -15.85
C LEU A 235 -28.62 17.81 -17.18
N THR A 236 -27.79 18.51 -17.92
CA THR A 236 -27.14 17.98 -19.12
C THR A 236 -25.71 17.51 -18.84
N LEU A 237 -25.19 16.55 -19.61
CA LEU A 237 -23.80 16.12 -19.48
C LEU A 237 -22.80 17.26 -19.74
N ALA A 238 -23.16 18.23 -20.58
CA ALA A 238 -22.33 19.41 -20.84
C ALA A 238 -22.13 20.31 -19.61
N GLU A 239 -23.07 20.28 -18.65
CA GLU A 239 -23.00 21.04 -17.39
C GLU A 239 -22.25 20.32 -16.28
N VAL A 240 -21.96 19.02 -16.44
CA VAL A 240 -21.21 18.25 -15.46
C VAL A 240 -19.78 18.76 -15.37
N ARG A 241 -19.34 19.02 -14.14
CA ARG A 241 -17.96 19.40 -13.81
C ARG A 241 -17.42 18.49 -12.72
N ALA A 242 -16.10 18.41 -12.63
CA ALA A 242 -15.45 17.84 -11.46
C ALA A 242 -15.85 18.63 -10.21
N PRO A 243 -16.12 18.00 -9.06
CA PRO A 243 -16.43 18.69 -7.83
C PRO A 243 -15.26 19.57 -7.37
N ASP A 244 -15.58 20.76 -6.87
CA ASP A 244 -14.60 21.66 -6.27
C ASP A 244 -14.13 21.15 -4.89
N SER A 245 -13.14 21.81 -4.31
CA SER A 245 -12.56 21.43 -3.01
C SER A 245 -13.60 21.48 -1.89
N ALA A 246 -14.50 22.47 -1.90
CA ALA A 246 -15.53 22.60 -0.87
C ALA A 246 -16.50 21.41 -0.90
N ALA A 247 -16.92 20.97 -2.08
CA ALA A 247 -17.74 19.76 -2.24
C ALA A 247 -17.01 18.49 -1.79
N ARG A 248 -15.72 18.38 -2.11
CA ARG A 248 -14.89 17.21 -1.73
C ARG A 248 -14.65 17.13 -0.22
N GLU A 249 -14.61 18.26 0.48
CA GLU A 249 -14.42 18.34 1.94
C GLU A 249 -15.74 18.25 2.72
N SER A 250 -16.87 18.40 2.04
CA SER A 250 -18.18 18.39 2.68
C SER A 250 -18.55 16.99 3.18
N ALA A 251 -18.95 16.93 4.46
CA ALA A 251 -19.56 15.75 5.08
C ALA A 251 -21.02 16.03 5.42
N HIS A 252 -21.82 14.98 5.59
CA HIS A 252 -23.21 15.06 6.02
C HIS A 252 -23.38 14.71 7.49
N VAL A 253 -22.88 13.55 7.89
CA VAL A 253 -22.91 13.11 9.29
C VAL A 253 -21.54 12.57 9.69
N ALA A 254 -20.95 13.12 10.73
CA ALA A 254 -19.55 12.88 11.09
C ALA A 254 -18.65 13.11 9.87
N LEU A 255 -17.82 12.12 9.49
CA LEU A 255 -17.00 12.17 8.26
C LEU A 255 -17.75 11.66 7.01
N LEU A 256 -18.96 11.14 7.15
CA LEU A 256 -19.64 10.44 6.07
C LEU A 256 -20.41 11.40 5.16
N ARG A 257 -20.35 11.15 3.87
CA ARG A 257 -21.16 11.79 2.83
C ARG A 257 -22.56 11.17 2.77
N ASP A 258 -23.56 12.00 2.46
CA ASP A 258 -24.87 11.49 2.06
C ASP A 258 -24.75 10.82 0.68
N PRO A 259 -25.04 9.51 0.57
CA PRO A 259 -24.84 8.76 -0.67
C PRO A 259 -25.76 9.20 -1.81
N VAL A 260 -26.79 9.99 -1.52
CA VAL A 260 -27.74 10.51 -2.49
C VAL A 260 -27.47 11.99 -2.79
N ALA A 261 -27.41 12.83 -1.75
CA ALA A 261 -27.24 14.28 -1.91
C ALA A 261 -25.83 14.63 -2.42
N GLN A 262 -24.81 13.86 -2.02
CA GLN A 262 -23.41 14.05 -2.43
C GLN A 262 -22.96 13.00 -3.46
N ARG A 263 -23.90 12.39 -4.17
CA ARG A 263 -23.64 11.36 -5.17
C ARG A 263 -22.63 11.78 -6.23
N SER A 264 -22.67 13.04 -6.64
CA SER A 264 -21.73 13.57 -7.64
C SER A 264 -20.26 13.49 -7.22
N VAL A 265 -19.99 13.69 -5.92
CA VAL A 265 -18.64 13.57 -5.36
C VAL A 265 -18.20 12.09 -5.29
N ILE A 266 -19.10 11.22 -4.87
CA ILE A 266 -18.85 9.76 -4.80
C ILE A 266 -18.59 9.21 -6.20
N ASP A 267 -19.45 9.54 -7.18
CA ASP A 267 -19.26 9.14 -8.58
C ASP A 267 -17.92 9.65 -9.14
N TYR A 268 -17.54 10.88 -8.78
CA TYR A 268 -16.27 11.44 -9.24
C TYR A 268 -15.06 10.68 -8.70
N PHE A 269 -15.01 10.36 -7.41
CA PHE A 269 -13.94 9.55 -6.86
C PHE A 269 -13.94 8.12 -7.42
N THR A 270 -15.13 7.55 -7.64
CA THR A 270 -15.25 6.23 -8.30
C THR A 270 -14.63 6.26 -9.70
N PHE A 271 -14.98 7.28 -10.49
CA PHE A 271 -14.39 7.50 -11.81
C PHE A 271 -12.86 7.62 -11.77
N LEU A 272 -12.32 8.44 -10.84
CA LEU A 272 -10.87 8.62 -10.74
C LEU A 272 -10.16 7.29 -10.51
N HIS A 273 -10.61 6.49 -9.57
CA HIS A 273 -9.94 5.26 -9.21
C HIS A 273 -10.12 4.14 -10.24
N GLU A 274 -11.31 4.00 -10.82
CA GLU A 274 -11.54 3.03 -11.90
C GLU A 274 -10.73 3.38 -13.14
N GLY A 275 -10.75 4.64 -13.56
CA GLY A 275 -10.01 5.09 -14.73
C GLY A 275 -8.51 4.95 -14.58
N LEU A 276 -7.98 5.15 -13.36
CA LEU A 276 -6.58 4.91 -13.05
C LEU A 276 -6.23 3.42 -13.13
N ALA A 277 -7.03 2.56 -12.50
CA ALA A 277 -6.83 1.12 -12.55
C ALA A 277 -6.85 0.59 -13.99
N ASP A 278 -7.79 1.07 -14.82
CA ASP A 278 -7.86 0.73 -16.24
C ASP A 278 -6.61 1.16 -16.99
N THR A 279 -6.03 2.31 -16.64
CA THR A 279 -4.79 2.78 -17.27
C THR A 279 -3.61 1.87 -16.92
N VAL A 280 -3.47 1.48 -15.65
CA VAL A 280 -2.43 0.53 -15.21
C VAL A 280 -2.58 -0.81 -15.96
N ILE A 281 -3.79 -1.36 -15.99
CA ILE A 281 -4.10 -2.62 -16.68
C ILE A 281 -3.76 -2.54 -18.16
N MET A 282 -4.14 -1.44 -18.81
CA MET A 282 -3.87 -1.19 -20.23
C MET A 282 -2.37 -1.14 -20.52
N MET A 283 -1.58 -0.43 -19.69
CA MET A 283 -0.13 -0.33 -19.87
C MET A 283 0.58 -1.67 -19.64
N ALA A 284 0.16 -2.42 -18.62
CA ALA A 284 0.66 -3.79 -18.39
C ALA A 284 0.30 -4.72 -19.56
N GLY A 285 -0.91 -4.60 -20.13
CA GLY A 285 -1.32 -5.30 -21.33
C GLY A 285 -0.44 -4.97 -22.53
N THR A 286 -0.10 -3.69 -22.72
CA THR A 286 0.80 -3.25 -23.79
C THR A 286 2.18 -3.90 -23.70
N VAL A 287 2.71 -4.06 -22.47
CA VAL A 287 3.97 -4.80 -22.25
C VAL A 287 3.84 -6.24 -22.76
N ARG A 288 2.78 -6.95 -22.37
CA ARG A 288 2.56 -8.36 -22.76
C ARG A 288 2.37 -8.52 -24.27
N GLU A 289 1.66 -7.60 -24.91
CA GLU A 289 1.43 -7.60 -26.37
C GLU A 289 2.73 -7.36 -27.15
N SER A 290 3.65 -6.55 -26.59
CA SER A 290 4.84 -6.08 -27.31
C SER A 290 6.11 -6.85 -26.97
N TRP A 291 6.15 -7.56 -25.83
CA TRP A 291 7.29 -8.37 -25.44
C TRP A 291 7.16 -9.80 -25.99
N PRO A 292 8.09 -10.30 -26.80
CA PRO A 292 7.88 -11.53 -27.60
C PRO A 292 7.99 -12.85 -26.82
N ARG A 293 8.20 -12.80 -25.51
CA ARG A 293 8.34 -13.97 -24.63
C ARG A 293 7.69 -13.72 -23.27
N PRO A 294 7.46 -14.76 -22.43
CA PRO A 294 6.92 -14.58 -21.11
C PRO A 294 7.74 -13.58 -20.27
N VAL A 295 7.09 -12.54 -19.77
CA VAL A 295 7.66 -11.45 -18.99
C VAL A 295 6.72 -11.13 -17.81
N VAL A 296 7.26 -10.84 -16.65
CA VAL A 296 6.47 -10.40 -15.50
C VAL A 296 6.12 -8.92 -15.67
N THR A 297 4.84 -8.60 -15.51
CA THR A 297 4.36 -7.23 -15.47
C THR A 297 4.18 -6.79 -14.03
N ALA A 298 4.76 -5.64 -13.69
CA ALA A 298 4.69 -5.08 -12.35
C ALA A 298 4.18 -3.64 -12.37
N SER A 299 3.65 -3.19 -11.25
CA SER A 299 3.23 -1.80 -11.06
C SER A 299 3.25 -1.44 -9.58
N PHE A 300 3.61 -0.23 -9.25
CA PHE A 300 3.24 0.36 -7.97
C PHE A 300 1.75 0.53 -7.92
N PHE A 301 1.07 -0.26 -7.10
CA PHE A 301 -0.37 -0.17 -6.93
C PHE A 301 -0.83 -0.91 -5.67
N GLY A 302 -2.03 -0.57 -5.17
CA GLY A 302 -2.59 -1.21 -3.99
C GLY A 302 -2.16 -0.56 -2.67
N TYR A 303 -1.70 0.69 -2.72
CA TYR A 303 -1.44 1.50 -1.53
C TYR A 303 -2.72 1.66 -0.73
N PHE A 304 -2.70 1.20 0.50
CA PHE A 304 -3.82 1.26 1.42
C PHE A 304 -3.45 1.97 2.72
N TYR A 305 -2.27 1.68 3.26
CA TYR A 305 -1.75 2.34 4.45
C TYR A 305 -0.90 3.57 4.09
N CYS A 306 -0.68 4.45 5.08
CA CYS A 306 0.18 5.63 4.95
C CYS A 306 -0.30 6.67 3.92
N LEU A 307 -1.62 6.78 3.70
CA LEU A 307 -2.24 7.80 2.85
C LEU A 307 -2.84 8.96 3.64
N PHE A 308 -2.86 8.84 4.97
CA PHE A 308 -3.11 9.92 5.93
C PHE A 308 -4.47 10.64 5.77
N GLY A 309 -5.52 9.92 5.41
CA GLY A 309 -6.85 10.48 5.16
C GLY A 309 -7.01 11.07 3.75
N ARG A 310 -6.04 10.86 2.85
CA ARG A 310 -6.11 11.23 1.43
C ARG A 310 -6.36 10.03 0.51
N GLU A 311 -6.90 8.94 1.02
CA GLU A 311 -7.15 7.71 0.28
C GLU A 311 -8.03 7.96 -0.96
N ALA A 312 -9.06 8.79 -0.85
CA ALA A 312 -9.91 9.15 -1.98
C ALA A 312 -9.19 9.99 -3.05
N ALA A 313 -8.13 10.72 -2.71
CA ALA A 313 -7.32 11.48 -3.66
C ALA A 313 -6.10 10.68 -4.18
N GLY A 314 -5.67 9.65 -3.43
CA GLY A 314 -4.45 8.90 -3.70
C GLY A 314 -4.48 8.03 -4.95
N GLY A 315 -5.63 7.51 -5.32
CA GLY A 315 -5.76 6.83 -6.60
C GLY A 315 -5.75 5.31 -6.58
N HIS A 316 -5.84 4.62 -5.42
CA HIS A 316 -5.72 3.16 -5.36
C HIS A 316 -6.97 2.42 -4.81
N LEU A 317 -8.14 3.06 -4.72
CA LEU A 317 -9.33 2.39 -4.18
C LEU A 317 -9.81 1.21 -5.05
N ALA A 318 -9.56 1.24 -6.35
CA ALA A 318 -9.93 0.17 -7.29
C ALA A 318 -8.93 -1.01 -7.31
N VAL A 319 -8.24 -1.29 -6.19
CA VAL A 319 -7.23 -2.37 -6.12
C VAL A 319 -7.80 -3.73 -6.52
N ALA A 320 -9.04 -4.05 -6.15
CA ALA A 320 -9.69 -5.31 -6.54
C ALA A 320 -9.76 -5.50 -8.06
N ARG A 321 -9.95 -4.40 -8.83
CA ARG A 321 -10.00 -4.43 -10.30
C ARG A 321 -8.64 -4.80 -10.89
N VAL A 322 -7.55 -4.28 -10.34
CA VAL A 322 -6.19 -4.62 -10.75
C VAL A 322 -5.85 -6.06 -10.36
N LEU A 323 -6.24 -6.49 -9.15
CA LEU A 323 -6.03 -7.87 -8.68
C LEU A 323 -6.75 -8.91 -9.55
N ALA A 324 -7.94 -8.60 -10.04
CA ALA A 324 -8.69 -9.47 -10.94
C ALA A 324 -8.11 -9.52 -12.37
N SER A 325 -7.26 -8.57 -12.76
CA SER A 325 -6.74 -8.48 -14.12
C SER A 325 -5.63 -9.52 -14.39
N PRO A 326 -5.68 -10.26 -15.50
CA PRO A 326 -4.59 -11.14 -15.91
C PRO A 326 -3.38 -10.38 -16.45
N GLN A 327 -3.49 -9.06 -16.67
CA GLN A 327 -2.42 -8.26 -17.27
C GLN A 327 -1.33 -7.89 -16.25
N VAL A 328 -1.65 -7.82 -14.96
CA VAL A 328 -0.73 -7.45 -13.90
C VAL A 328 -0.36 -8.68 -13.07
N ASP A 329 0.92 -8.99 -12.96
CA ASP A 329 1.42 -10.14 -12.17
C ASP A 329 1.85 -9.74 -10.76
N CYS A 330 2.37 -8.51 -10.62
CA CYS A 330 3.02 -8.06 -9.40
C CYS A 330 2.58 -6.65 -9.03
N LEU A 331 2.27 -6.46 -7.75
CA LEU A 331 2.06 -5.15 -7.16
C LEU A 331 3.25 -4.80 -6.26
N CYS A 332 3.58 -3.52 -6.22
CA CYS A 332 4.71 -3.02 -5.46
C CYS A 332 4.29 -1.78 -4.66
N ALA A 333 4.99 -1.50 -3.56
CA ALA A 333 4.89 -0.24 -2.83
C ALA A 333 6.18 0.07 -2.08
N SER A 334 6.42 1.35 -1.81
CA SER A 334 7.39 1.81 -0.82
C SER A 334 6.90 1.48 0.61
N PRO A 335 7.74 1.56 1.66
CA PRO A 335 7.34 1.17 3.01
C PRO A 335 6.33 2.15 3.62
N VAL A 336 5.71 1.75 4.72
CA VAL A 336 4.93 2.66 5.56
C VAL A 336 5.88 3.58 6.32
N TYR A 337 5.68 4.89 6.19
CA TYR A 337 6.54 5.94 6.79
C TYR A 337 5.99 6.50 8.11
N THR A 338 5.05 5.83 8.75
CA THR A 338 4.51 6.28 10.04
C THR A 338 5.50 6.11 11.17
N PRO A 339 5.38 6.93 12.25
CA PRO A 339 6.20 6.76 13.45
C PRO A 339 6.05 5.39 14.13
N GLY A 340 4.94 4.70 13.94
CA GLY A 340 4.72 3.35 14.47
C GLY A 340 5.32 2.23 13.61
N ALA A 341 5.60 2.51 12.33
CA ALA A 341 6.13 1.49 11.42
C ALA A 341 7.63 1.64 11.15
N LEU A 342 8.07 2.86 10.87
CA LEU A 342 9.41 3.11 10.29
C LEU A 342 10.57 2.85 11.24
N PRO A 343 10.62 3.35 12.50
CA PRO A 343 11.81 3.30 13.36
C PRO A 343 12.17 1.88 13.80
N LEU A 344 13.35 1.75 14.41
CA LEU A 344 13.69 0.56 15.18
C LEU A 344 12.63 0.38 16.28
N GLY A 345 12.09 -0.82 16.39
CA GLY A 345 10.94 -1.13 17.27
C GLY A 345 9.57 -0.92 16.60
N GLY A 346 9.52 -0.28 15.44
CA GLY A 346 8.29 -0.18 14.67
C GLY A 346 7.92 -1.50 13.96
N THR A 347 6.78 -1.49 13.30
CA THR A 347 6.20 -2.72 12.71
C THR A 347 6.80 -3.10 11.37
N GLY A 348 7.25 -2.12 10.57
CA GLY A 348 7.75 -2.35 9.22
C GLY A 348 6.73 -2.99 8.27
N HIS A 349 5.43 -2.79 8.53
CA HIS A 349 4.39 -3.40 7.71
C HIS A 349 4.30 -2.75 6.31
N ALA A 350 3.83 -3.53 5.34
CA ALA A 350 3.69 -3.10 3.95
C ALA A 350 2.55 -2.10 3.77
N LYS A 351 2.61 -1.25 2.74
CA LYS A 351 1.53 -0.31 2.38
C LYS A 351 0.28 -0.97 1.80
N GLY A 352 0.35 -2.22 1.36
CA GLY A 352 -0.75 -2.93 0.74
C GLY A 352 -1.36 -4.02 1.62
N LEU A 353 -2.50 -4.54 1.17
CA LEU A 353 -3.20 -5.66 1.77
C LEU A 353 -2.64 -6.99 1.22
N LEU A 354 -1.59 -7.50 1.85
CA LEU A 354 -0.79 -8.62 1.33
C LEU A 354 -1.58 -9.92 1.27
N GLY A 355 -2.51 -10.13 2.19
CA GLY A 355 -3.39 -11.30 2.20
C GLY A 355 -4.30 -11.32 0.98
N ALA A 356 -4.91 -10.18 0.63
CA ALA A 356 -5.75 -10.04 -0.55
C ALA A 356 -4.94 -10.23 -1.84
N VAL A 357 -3.75 -9.60 -1.94
CA VAL A 357 -2.85 -9.76 -3.10
C VAL A 357 -2.45 -11.22 -3.30
N ARG A 358 -2.05 -11.91 -2.23
CA ARG A 358 -1.68 -13.32 -2.28
C ARG A 358 -2.84 -14.23 -2.70
N ARG A 359 -4.06 -14.02 -2.16
CA ARG A 359 -5.23 -14.81 -2.55
C ARG A 359 -5.63 -14.60 -4.00
N ALA A 360 -5.44 -13.39 -4.53
CA ALA A 360 -5.60 -13.11 -5.96
C ALA A 360 -4.52 -13.77 -6.86
N GLY A 361 -3.55 -14.49 -6.27
CA GLY A 361 -2.45 -15.13 -7.00
C GLY A 361 -1.40 -14.17 -7.54
N LYS A 362 -1.37 -12.93 -7.02
CA LYS A 362 -0.41 -11.90 -7.41
C LYS A 362 0.77 -11.84 -6.47
N LEU A 363 1.93 -11.49 -7.00
CA LEU A 363 3.13 -11.27 -6.19
C LEU A 363 3.09 -9.85 -5.61
N TRP A 364 3.52 -9.70 -4.35
CA TRP A 364 3.79 -8.41 -3.73
C TRP A 364 5.29 -8.21 -3.56
N LEU A 365 5.77 -7.01 -3.87
CA LEU A 365 7.15 -6.60 -3.65
C LEU A 365 7.18 -5.29 -2.86
N ASP A 366 7.79 -5.32 -1.67
CA ASP A 366 8.09 -4.08 -0.94
C ASP A 366 9.36 -3.43 -1.51
N GLU A 367 9.27 -2.13 -1.80
CA GLU A 367 10.46 -1.30 -1.98
C GLU A 367 10.99 -0.94 -0.59
N MET A 368 12.17 -1.40 -0.23
CA MET A 368 12.80 -1.00 1.01
C MET A 368 13.51 0.34 0.81
N ASP A 369 12.70 1.39 0.62
CA ASP A 369 13.10 2.80 0.55
C ASP A 369 13.33 3.32 1.97
N ARG A 370 14.45 2.92 2.53
CA ARG A 370 14.85 3.31 3.88
C ARG A 370 16.36 3.41 3.95
N ALA A 371 16.84 4.64 4.18
CA ALA A 371 18.26 4.88 4.37
C ALA A 371 18.81 4.08 5.55
N THR A 372 20.01 3.57 5.40
CA THR A 372 20.77 2.91 6.47
C THR A 372 21.65 3.91 7.21
N SER A 373 22.23 3.52 8.34
CA SER A 373 23.17 4.35 9.10
C SER A 373 24.43 4.73 8.29
N VAL A 374 24.71 3.99 7.20
CA VAL A 374 25.81 4.26 6.28
C VAL A 374 25.60 5.56 5.50
N SER A 375 24.35 5.88 5.16
CA SER A 375 24.01 7.03 4.32
C SER A 375 24.23 8.38 5.01
N GLY A 376 24.10 8.43 6.35
CA GLY A 376 24.12 9.66 7.14
C GLY A 376 23.07 10.70 6.73
N CYS A 377 21.97 10.25 6.17
CA CYS A 377 20.90 11.05 5.62
C CYS A 377 20.25 11.93 6.71
N PRO A 378 20.19 13.27 6.57
CA PRO A 378 19.84 14.15 7.68
C PRO A 378 18.37 14.21 8.05
N TRP A 379 17.45 13.77 7.17
CA TRP A 379 16.01 13.68 7.49
C TRP A 379 15.66 12.38 8.20
N ASP A 380 16.65 11.57 8.50
CA ASP A 380 16.56 10.20 8.91
C ASP A 380 16.48 10.03 10.44
N ARG A 381 15.82 10.94 11.13
CA ARG A 381 15.72 10.93 12.60
C ARG A 381 15.06 9.68 13.17
N ASN A 382 14.33 8.94 12.34
CA ASN A 382 13.57 7.75 12.72
C ASN A 382 14.22 6.44 12.26
N PHE A 383 15.40 6.51 11.62
CA PHE A 383 16.10 5.34 11.13
C PHE A 383 17.06 4.76 12.18
N SER A 384 17.69 3.68 11.83
CA SER A 384 18.73 3.07 12.62
C SER A 384 19.98 3.96 12.68
N SER A 385 20.66 3.96 13.79
CA SER A 385 21.86 4.79 13.99
C SER A 385 23.16 3.99 13.94
N THR A 386 23.06 2.66 13.88
CA THR A 386 24.21 1.75 13.87
C THR A 386 23.97 0.58 12.92
N ILE A 387 25.03 -0.05 12.44
CA ILE A 387 24.91 -1.23 11.57
C ILE A 387 24.14 -2.40 12.22
N PRO A 388 24.33 -2.74 13.51
CA PRO A 388 23.47 -3.73 14.16
C PRO A 388 21.98 -3.39 14.10
N ASP A 389 21.62 -2.10 14.26
CA ASP A 389 20.23 -1.67 14.11
C ASP A 389 19.74 -1.83 12.67
N ASP A 390 20.59 -1.48 11.68
CA ASP A 390 20.28 -1.68 10.27
C ASP A 390 20.01 -3.14 9.96
N VAL A 391 20.83 -4.06 10.50
CA VAL A 391 20.62 -5.51 10.37
C VAL A 391 19.28 -5.93 10.97
N ALA A 392 18.95 -5.44 12.17
CA ALA A 392 17.68 -5.78 12.82
C ALA A 392 16.49 -5.31 11.98
N VAL A 393 16.56 -4.09 11.46
CA VAL A 393 15.50 -3.51 10.62
C VAL A 393 15.43 -4.17 9.26
N LEU A 394 16.56 -4.48 8.63
CA LEU A 394 16.61 -5.20 7.35
C LEU A 394 15.90 -6.56 7.46
N ARG A 395 16.18 -7.32 8.52
CA ARG A 395 15.48 -8.58 8.81
C ARG A 395 13.97 -8.39 8.93
N ARG A 396 13.53 -7.43 9.76
CA ARG A 396 12.12 -7.13 9.97
C ARG A 396 11.43 -6.79 8.65
N ASN A 397 11.99 -5.85 7.89
CA ASN A 397 11.34 -5.31 6.70
C ASN A 397 11.33 -6.30 5.54
N LEU A 398 12.43 -7.04 5.28
CA LEU A 398 12.44 -8.03 4.20
C LEU A 398 11.60 -9.27 4.54
N LEU A 399 11.54 -9.66 5.82
CA LEU A 399 10.76 -10.83 6.22
C LEU A 399 9.26 -10.55 6.37
N GLN A 400 8.87 -9.30 6.48
CA GLN A 400 7.46 -8.92 6.53
C GLN A 400 6.70 -9.40 5.27
N PRO A 401 7.07 -9.03 4.04
CA PRO A 401 6.43 -9.58 2.84
C PRO A 401 6.76 -11.06 2.62
N VAL A 402 7.96 -11.54 2.96
CA VAL A 402 8.33 -12.96 2.79
C VAL A 402 7.43 -13.88 3.61
N THR A 403 7.10 -13.55 4.85
CA THR A 403 6.16 -14.32 5.68
C THR A 403 4.74 -14.34 5.12
N ARG A 404 4.43 -13.45 4.18
CA ARG A 404 3.15 -13.34 3.47
C ARG A 404 3.19 -13.94 2.05
N GLY A 405 4.33 -14.53 1.64
CA GLY A 405 4.51 -15.13 0.31
C GLY A 405 4.92 -14.13 -0.78
N GLY A 406 5.34 -12.94 -0.40
CA GLY A 406 5.87 -11.89 -1.26
C GLY A 406 7.38 -11.77 -1.24
N GLY A 407 7.90 -10.63 -1.67
CA GLY A 407 9.31 -10.29 -1.69
C GLY A 407 9.56 -8.79 -1.53
N ALA A 408 10.80 -8.38 -1.78
CA ALA A 408 11.20 -6.99 -1.62
C ALA A 408 12.46 -6.67 -2.42
N TRP A 409 12.77 -5.39 -2.54
CA TRP A 409 14.09 -4.96 -2.98
C TRP A 409 14.72 -3.95 -2.03
N CYS A 410 16.05 -4.05 -1.88
CA CYS A 410 16.85 -3.02 -1.24
C CYS A 410 17.01 -1.87 -2.23
N TYR A 411 16.28 -0.79 -2.00
CA TYR A 411 16.36 0.44 -2.80
C TYR A 411 17.61 1.23 -2.42
N ASP A 412 18.42 1.62 -3.39
CA ASP A 412 19.65 2.40 -3.16
C ASP A 412 19.50 3.80 -3.71
N PHE A 413 19.02 4.71 -2.88
CA PHE A 413 18.98 6.13 -3.21
C PHE A 413 20.33 6.76 -2.91
N GLY A 414 21.32 6.52 -3.78
CA GLY A 414 22.64 7.08 -3.63
C GLY A 414 22.65 8.58 -3.69
N MET A 415 23.72 9.17 -3.18
CA MET A 415 23.98 10.61 -3.27
C MET A 415 24.08 11.06 -4.72
N VAL A 416 23.27 12.04 -5.08
CA VAL A 416 23.30 12.64 -6.42
C VAL A 416 24.17 13.87 -6.38
N ALA A 417 25.26 13.88 -7.15
CA ALA A 417 26.16 15.02 -7.23
C ALA A 417 25.40 16.30 -7.63
N GLY A 418 25.59 17.37 -6.85
CA GLY A 418 24.96 18.67 -7.11
C GLY A 418 23.56 18.86 -6.55
N THR A 419 22.95 17.85 -5.93
CA THR A 419 21.66 17.99 -5.26
C THR A 419 21.87 18.33 -3.79
N PRO A 420 21.40 19.48 -3.28
CA PRO A 420 21.66 19.92 -1.90
C PRO A 420 21.21 18.92 -0.83
N VAL A 421 20.18 18.15 -1.13
CA VAL A 421 19.58 17.17 -0.23
C VAL A 421 20.49 15.95 -0.03
N PHE A 422 21.30 15.58 -1.02
CA PHE A 422 22.10 14.36 -1.06
C PHE A 422 23.61 14.57 -1.08
N THR A 423 24.08 15.82 -1.01
CA THR A 423 25.50 16.13 -1.12
C THR A 423 26.34 15.87 0.13
N ARG A 424 25.72 15.44 1.24
CA ARG A 424 26.40 15.42 2.54
C ARG A 424 27.47 14.35 2.69
N LEU A 425 27.45 13.28 1.88
CA LEU A 425 28.27 12.09 2.06
C LEU A 425 29.00 11.61 0.81
N GLY A 426 28.99 12.37 -0.27
CA GLY A 426 29.58 11.89 -1.52
C GLY A 426 28.74 10.79 -2.19
N ALA A 427 29.39 9.94 -2.96
CA ALA A 427 28.71 8.94 -3.79
C ALA A 427 28.53 7.56 -3.10
N ILE A 428 28.44 7.51 -1.79
CA ILE A 428 28.19 6.27 -1.04
C ILE A 428 26.71 5.92 -1.12
N GLY A 429 26.36 4.71 -1.54
CA GLY A 429 25.00 4.21 -1.51
C GLY A 429 24.54 3.84 -0.10
N TRP A 430 23.26 3.59 0.06
CA TRP A 430 22.68 3.21 1.36
C TRP A 430 23.13 1.82 1.84
N TRP A 431 23.62 0.99 0.93
CA TRP A 431 23.95 -0.42 1.17
C TRP A 431 25.46 -0.71 1.07
N ASP A 432 26.30 0.30 1.01
CA ASP A 432 27.75 0.15 0.89
C ASP A 432 28.41 -0.24 2.23
N GLU A 433 27.97 -1.38 2.77
CA GLU A 433 28.43 -1.99 4.02
C GLU A 433 28.41 -3.52 3.92
N PRO A 434 29.56 -4.21 3.99
CA PRO A 434 29.65 -5.66 3.79
C PRO A 434 28.76 -6.48 4.71
N ARG A 435 28.52 -6.02 5.95
CA ARG A 435 27.65 -6.74 6.89
C ARG A 435 26.19 -6.74 6.45
N LEU A 436 25.70 -5.63 5.86
CA LEU A 436 24.34 -5.52 5.34
C LEU A 436 24.15 -6.40 4.11
N GLN A 437 25.16 -6.43 3.21
CA GLN A 437 25.13 -7.27 2.01
C GLN A 437 25.17 -8.75 2.37
N ALA A 438 26.01 -9.15 3.34
CA ALA A 438 26.06 -10.52 3.86
C ALA A 438 24.74 -10.92 4.54
N GLU A 439 24.09 -9.99 5.27
CA GLU A 439 22.79 -10.25 5.87
C GLU A 439 21.71 -10.42 4.80
N PHE A 440 21.70 -9.58 3.77
CA PHE A 440 20.82 -9.78 2.62
C PHE A 440 20.99 -11.17 2.01
N GLY A 441 22.23 -11.64 1.83
CA GLY A 441 22.51 -12.97 1.33
C GLY A 441 21.93 -14.09 2.20
N ARG A 442 21.98 -13.95 3.54
CA ARG A 442 21.34 -14.89 4.46
C ARG A 442 19.81 -14.90 4.34
N LEU A 443 19.21 -13.71 4.23
CA LEU A 443 17.77 -13.56 4.03
C LEU A 443 17.31 -14.11 2.68
N LEU A 444 18.11 -13.88 1.64
CA LEU A 444 17.86 -14.44 0.31
C LEU A 444 17.90 -15.99 0.33
N ALA A 445 18.90 -16.58 0.97
CA ALA A 445 19.00 -18.04 1.11
C ALA A 445 17.79 -18.62 1.88
N LEU A 446 17.36 -17.93 2.95
CA LEU A 446 16.17 -18.30 3.72
C LEU A 446 14.90 -18.25 2.86
N ALA A 447 14.68 -17.16 2.12
CA ALA A 447 13.54 -16.98 1.23
C ALA A 447 13.58 -17.99 0.06
N GLN A 448 14.77 -18.26 -0.53
CA GLN A 448 14.93 -19.22 -1.60
C GLN A 448 14.60 -20.66 -1.15
N GLY A 449 14.94 -21.01 0.08
CA GLY A 449 14.57 -22.29 0.67
C GLY A 449 13.06 -22.50 0.82
N ARG A 450 12.26 -21.44 0.69
CA ARG A 450 10.78 -21.44 0.77
C ARG A 450 10.11 -21.25 -0.59
N ALA A 451 10.83 -20.74 -1.57
CA ALA A 451 10.30 -20.52 -2.92
C ALA A 451 9.74 -21.83 -3.51
N GLY A 452 8.52 -21.78 -4.01
CA GLY A 452 7.85 -22.96 -4.60
C GLY A 452 7.25 -23.96 -3.61
N ARG A 453 7.40 -23.77 -2.29
CA ARG A 453 6.66 -24.56 -1.29
C ARG A 453 5.20 -24.07 -1.18
N PRO A 454 4.24 -24.93 -0.76
CA PRO A 454 2.91 -24.50 -0.40
C PRO A 454 2.96 -23.40 0.67
N TYR A 455 2.05 -22.42 0.58
CA TYR A 455 1.98 -21.37 1.59
C TYR A 455 1.38 -21.92 2.90
N ALA A 456 2.10 -21.73 4.01
CA ALA A 456 1.64 -22.12 5.35
C ALA A 456 0.97 -20.92 6.06
N ARG A 457 -0.38 -20.96 6.12
CA ARG A 457 -1.18 -19.97 6.86
C ARG A 457 -1.00 -20.14 8.36
N ALA A 458 -1.02 -19.03 9.13
CA ALA A 458 -0.90 -19.03 10.58
C ALA A 458 -1.93 -18.15 11.31
N ALA A 459 -2.66 -17.29 10.60
CA ALA A 459 -3.51 -16.26 11.18
C ALA A 459 -4.82 -16.82 11.79
N ASP A 460 -5.17 -16.34 12.98
CA ASP A 460 -6.45 -16.55 13.66
C ASP A 460 -7.35 -15.30 13.59
N VAL A 461 -6.79 -14.16 13.25
CA VAL A 461 -7.46 -12.86 13.11
C VAL A 461 -7.55 -12.50 11.64
N LEU A 462 -8.70 -11.99 11.22
CA LEU A 462 -8.91 -11.42 9.89
C LEU A 462 -9.33 -9.98 10.01
N VAL A 463 -8.66 -9.08 9.29
CA VAL A 463 -9.06 -7.68 9.16
C VAL A 463 -9.63 -7.46 7.77
N ILE A 464 -10.88 -7.03 7.70
CA ILE A 464 -11.57 -6.77 6.44
C ILE A 464 -11.61 -5.27 6.20
N HIS A 465 -11.15 -4.89 5.01
CA HIS A 465 -11.10 -3.52 4.53
C HIS A 465 -11.96 -3.33 3.29
N ASP A 466 -12.57 -2.16 3.20
CA ASP A 466 -13.23 -1.69 1.99
C ASP A 466 -12.62 -0.36 1.54
N PRO A 467 -11.69 -0.39 0.58
CA PRO A 467 -11.13 0.84 0.04
C PRO A 467 -12.19 1.82 -0.50
N TRP A 468 -13.29 1.31 -1.06
CA TRP A 468 -14.35 2.15 -1.62
C TRP A 468 -15.10 2.99 -0.56
N SER A 469 -15.09 2.57 0.70
CA SER A 469 -15.63 3.37 1.80
C SER A 469 -15.00 4.76 1.88
N PHE A 470 -13.74 4.94 1.46
CA PHE A 470 -13.08 6.25 1.43
C PHE A 470 -13.68 7.23 0.42
N ALA A 471 -14.33 6.78 -0.65
CA ALA A 471 -15.10 7.64 -1.54
C ALA A 471 -16.32 8.27 -0.83
N HIS A 472 -16.79 7.63 0.23
CA HIS A 472 -17.91 8.09 1.07
C HIS A 472 -17.46 8.89 2.30
N LEU A 473 -16.14 9.01 2.55
CA LEU A 473 -15.60 9.79 3.66
C LEU A 473 -15.06 11.13 3.15
N ALA A 474 -15.41 12.21 3.84
CA ALA A 474 -14.82 13.52 3.60
C ALA A 474 -13.41 13.54 4.23
N GLY A 475 -12.39 13.45 3.42
CA GLY A 475 -11.01 13.49 3.87
C GLY A 475 -10.54 14.87 4.31
N ALA A 476 -9.45 14.92 5.08
CA ALA A 476 -8.83 16.18 5.46
C ALA A 476 -8.09 16.81 4.27
N ARG A 477 -8.20 18.14 4.13
CA ARG A 477 -7.54 18.91 3.06
C ARG A 477 -6.11 19.28 3.40
N HIS A 478 -5.83 19.58 4.66
CA HIS A 478 -4.55 20.15 5.05
C HIS A 478 -3.49 19.10 5.32
N ILE A 479 -2.57 19.01 4.37
CA ILE A 479 -1.32 18.32 4.54
C ILE A 479 -0.23 19.35 4.82
N PRO A 480 0.77 19.02 5.66
CA PRO A 480 1.84 19.96 5.99
C PRO A 480 2.61 20.44 4.77
N GLU A 481 3.07 21.67 4.82
CA GLU A 481 3.82 22.36 3.78
C GLU A 481 5.14 21.68 3.36
N HIS A 482 5.59 20.66 4.08
CA HIS A 482 6.85 19.98 3.85
C HIS A 482 6.69 18.46 3.93
N MET A 483 6.17 17.85 2.87
CA MET A 483 6.43 16.45 2.60
C MET A 483 7.81 16.32 1.96
N VAL A 484 8.82 16.09 2.79
CA VAL A 484 10.09 15.60 2.30
C VAL A 484 10.14 14.11 2.64
N PHE A 485 10.00 13.27 1.62
CA PHE A 485 10.17 11.81 1.69
C PHE A 485 9.38 11.09 2.77
N GLY A 486 8.07 11.33 2.84
CA GLY A 486 7.16 10.48 3.60
C GLY A 486 7.07 10.72 5.11
N VAL A 487 7.81 11.67 5.66
CA VAL A 487 7.64 12.08 7.07
C VAL A 487 6.58 13.16 7.13
N MET A 488 5.32 12.76 7.30
CA MET A 488 4.22 13.70 7.48
C MET A 488 4.00 13.99 8.96
N PRO A 489 3.93 15.27 9.36
CA PRO A 489 3.44 15.61 10.69
C PRO A 489 1.98 15.15 10.81
N THR A 490 1.71 14.25 11.72
CA THR A 490 0.43 13.58 11.91
C THR A 490 -0.71 14.49 12.39
N SER A 491 -0.42 15.73 12.72
CA SER A 491 -1.38 16.67 13.34
C SER A 491 -2.41 17.31 12.39
N ARG A 492 -2.32 17.06 11.10
CA ARG A 492 -3.20 17.69 10.09
C ARG A 492 -3.93 16.73 9.17
N VAL A 493 -3.92 15.44 9.47
CA VAL A 493 -4.60 14.39 8.69
C VAL A 493 -5.85 13.94 9.42
N ASP A 494 -6.79 13.33 8.68
CA ASP A 494 -7.95 12.72 9.29
C ASP A 494 -7.50 11.63 10.28
N PRO A 495 -7.64 11.88 11.59
CA PRO A 495 -7.13 10.97 12.59
C PRO A 495 -7.95 9.68 12.68
N VAL A 496 -9.24 9.68 12.27
CA VAL A 496 -10.07 8.46 12.31
C VAL A 496 -9.67 7.51 11.20
N SER A 497 -9.53 7.99 9.96
CA SER A 497 -9.04 7.16 8.86
C SER A 497 -7.67 6.56 9.18
N ARG A 498 -6.75 7.37 9.74
CA ARG A 498 -5.45 6.89 10.16
C ARG A 498 -5.53 5.81 11.25
N LEU A 499 -6.42 5.96 12.22
CA LEU A 499 -6.60 4.94 13.27
C LEU A 499 -7.19 3.64 12.70
N LEU A 500 -8.12 3.74 11.75
CA LEU A 500 -8.75 2.58 11.10
C LEU A 500 -7.81 1.83 10.15
N THR A 501 -6.79 2.48 9.64
CA THR A 501 -5.76 1.91 8.77
C THR A 501 -4.48 1.63 9.55
N ASP A 502 -3.56 2.59 9.62
CA ASP A 502 -2.24 2.42 10.22
C ASP A 502 -2.31 2.05 11.71
N GLY A 503 -3.19 2.68 12.51
CA GLY A 503 -3.30 2.41 13.94
C GLY A 503 -3.70 0.97 14.26
N VAL A 504 -4.67 0.43 13.53
CA VAL A 504 -5.08 -0.99 13.65
C VAL A 504 -3.94 -1.91 13.23
N ALA A 505 -3.28 -1.64 12.10
CA ALA A 505 -2.17 -2.45 11.62
C ALA A 505 -0.98 -2.44 12.60
N GLU A 506 -0.57 -1.26 13.07
CA GLU A 506 0.54 -1.08 14.00
C GLU A 506 0.29 -1.85 15.30
N SER A 507 -0.88 -1.66 15.92
CA SER A 507 -1.21 -2.28 17.20
C SER A 507 -1.39 -3.81 17.08
N LEU A 508 -1.97 -4.32 15.99
CA LEU A 508 -2.09 -5.76 15.76
C LEU A 508 -0.74 -6.44 15.53
N HIS A 509 0.17 -5.83 14.75
CA HIS A 509 1.52 -6.40 14.53
C HIS A 509 2.33 -6.51 15.82
N GLN A 510 2.05 -5.65 16.80
CA GLN A 510 2.74 -5.65 18.11
C GLN A 510 1.99 -6.42 19.19
N SER A 511 0.78 -6.91 18.93
CA SER A 511 -0.04 -7.60 19.93
C SER A 511 0.37 -9.05 20.18
N GLY A 512 1.20 -9.64 19.33
CA GLY A 512 1.48 -11.07 19.33
C GLY A 512 0.34 -11.94 18.76
N LEU A 513 -0.77 -11.34 18.33
CA LEU A 513 -1.79 -11.98 17.52
C LEU A 513 -1.31 -12.04 16.07
N ILE A 514 -1.66 -13.13 15.40
CA ILE A 514 -1.33 -13.26 13.98
C ILE A 514 -2.59 -13.00 13.16
N HIS A 515 -2.51 -11.97 12.32
CA HIS A 515 -3.63 -11.55 11.49
C HIS A 515 -3.34 -11.69 10.00
N ASP A 516 -4.39 -11.82 9.22
CA ASP A 516 -4.41 -11.70 7.76
C ASP A 516 -5.35 -10.55 7.39
N ASP A 517 -5.24 -10.01 6.19
CA ASP A 517 -6.09 -8.94 5.68
C ASP A 517 -6.93 -9.42 4.50
N ALA A 518 -8.10 -8.81 4.28
CA ALA A 518 -8.96 -9.10 3.14
C ALA A 518 -9.68 -7.84 2.65
N LEU A 519 -10.04 -7.85 1.38
CA LEU A 519 -10.98 -6.89 0.82
C LEU A 519 -12.42 -7.33 1.10
N LEU A 520 -13.31 -6.36 1.35
CA LEU A 520 -14.74 -6.61 1.50
C LEU A 520 -15.33 -7.34 0.28
N SER A 521 -14.80 -7.07 -0.91
CA SER A 521 -15.21 -7.74 -2.15
C SER A 521 -14.88 -9.23 -2.20
N GLU A 522 -14.00 -9.74 -1.33
CA GLU A 522 -13.65 -11.17 -1.26
C GLU A 522 -14.65 -12.00 -0.41
N LEU A 523 -15.57 -11.36 0.33
CA LEU A 523 -16.51 -12.05 1.24
C LEU A 523 -17.20 -13.28 0.63
N PRO A 524 -17.66 -13.27 -0.64
CA PRO A 524 -18.35 -14.41 -1.21
C PRO A 524 -17.50 -15.68 -1.31
N GLU A 525 -16.18 -15.54 -1.48
CA GLU A 525 -15.28 -16.66 -1.78
C GLU A 525 -14.34 -17.00 -0.60
N LEU A 526 -14.26 -16.11 0.41
CA LEU A 526 -13.31 -16.24 1.49
C LEU A 526 -13.65 -17.42 2.44
N ASP A 527 -12.66 -18.24 2.76
CA ASP A 527 -12.77 -19.26 3.79
C ASP A 527 -12.56 -18.65 5.20
N PHE A 528 -13.63 -18.60 6.00
CA PHE A 528 -13.60 -18.07 7.36
C PHE A 528 -13.23 -19.10 8.42
N SER A 529 -13.13 -20.38 8.08
CA SER A 529 -12.92 -21.47 9.06
C SER A 529 -11.67 -21.30 9.95
N PRO A 530 -10.55 -20.70 9.49
CA PRO A 530 -9.36 -20.51 10.32
C PRO A 530 -9.50 -19.38 11.34
N PHE A 531 -10.41 -18.43 11.10
CA PHE A 531 -10.47 -17.19 11.86
C PHE A 531 -11.44 -17.30 13.04
N ARG A 532 -11.02 -16.80 14.19
CA ARG A 532 -11.80 -16.69 15.43
C ARG A 532 -12.26 -15.27 15.70
N LEU A 533 -11.47 -14.30 15.27
CA LEU A 533 -11.72 -12.87 15.38
C LEU A 533 -11.74 -12.26 13.98
N VAL A 534 -12.83 -11.60 13.61
CA VAL A 534 -12.95 -10.87 12.35
C VAL A 534 -13.23 -9.40 12.63
N VAL A 535 -12.41 -8.53 12.09
CA VAL A 535 -12.48 -7.09 12.29
C VAL A 535 -12.95 -6.42 11.01
N LEU A 536 -14.08 -5.72 11.07
CA LEU A 536 -14.58 -4.86 10.01
C LEU A 536 -14.00 -3.44 10.26
N ALA A 537 -12.88 -3.12 9.61
CA ALA A 537 -12.10 -1.92 9.95
C ALA A 537 -12.56 -0.69 9.16
N THR A 538 -12.46 -0.71 7.82
CA THR A 538 -12.80 0.45 6.97
C THR A 538 -14.07 0.19 6.14
N THR A 539 -15.07 -0.43 6.73
CA THR A 539 -16.29 -0.89 6.06
C THR A 539 -17.47 0.04 6.32
N ALA A 540 -17.31 1.33 6.08
CA ALA A 540 -18.34 2.34 6.36
C ALA A 540 -19.61 2.14 5.51
N VAL A 541 -19.47 1.61 4.31
CA VAL A 541 -20.57 1.29 3.42
C VAL A 541 -20.75 -0.21 3.33
N LEU A 542 -21.94 -0.71 3.68
CA LEU A 542 -22.31 -2.10 3.57
C LEU A 542 -23.70 -2.20 2.94
N ASP A 543 -23.78 -2.68 1.72
CA ASP A 543 -25.05 -2.93 1.05
C ASP A 543 -25.80 -4.14 1.65
N ALA A 544 -27.04 -4.36 1.21
CA ALA A 544 -27.89 -5.43 1.74
C ALA A 544 -27.32 -6.83 1.48
N ALA A 545 -26.57 -7.04 0.40
CA ALA A 545 -25.95 -8.33 0.09
C ALA A 545 -24.73 -8.58 0.99
N GLN A 546 -23.89 -7.56 1.17
CA GLN A 546 -22.73 -7.61 2.07
C GLN A 546 -23.15 -7.84 3.52
N ARG A 547 -24.20 -7.15 4.00
CA ARG A 547 -24.75 -7.34 5.35
C ARG A 547 -25.25 -8.78 5.56
N ARG A 548 -25.92 -9.37 4.57
CA ARG A 548 -26.33 -10.79 4.61
C ARG A 548 -25.13 -11.72 4.65
N LEU A 549 -24.14 -11.52 3.78
CA LEU A 549 -22.92 -12.35 3.78
C LEU A 549 -22.17 -12.27 5.12
N ILE A 550 -22.12 -11.09 5.74
CA ILE A 550 -21.49 -10.93 7.06
C ILE A 550 -22.32 -11.70 8.11
N ALA A 551 -23.64 -11.58 8.12
CA ALA A 551 -24.50 -12.31 9.05
C ALA A 551 -24.40 -13.84 8.87
N ASP A 552 -24.43 -14.32 7.63
CA ASP A 552 -24.52 -15.76 7.33
C ASP A 552 -23.16 -16.47 7.41
N ARG A 553 -22.05 -15.78 7.08
CA ARG A 553 -20.74 -16.42 6.94
C ARG A 553 -19.69 -15.94 7.91
N VAL A 554 -19.71 -14.65 8.27
CA VAL A 554 -18.74 -14.07 9.20
C VAL A 554 -19.23 -14.26 10.64
N ALA A 555 -20.46 -13.86 10.95
CA ALA A 555 -21.06 -13.96 12.27
C ALA A 555 -21.61 -15.37 12.54
N ALA A 556 -20.77 -16.38 12.42
CA ALA A 556 -21.10 -17.79 12.54
C ALA A 556 -20.02 -18.55 13.31
N ALA A 557 -20.34 -19.78 13.76
CA ALA A 557 -19.41 -20.69 14.42
C ALA A 557 -18.72 -20.13 15.69
N GLY A 558 -19.43 -19.29 16.44
CA GLY A 558 -18.92 -18.69 17.68
C GLY A 558 -17.85 -17.62 17.49
N ARG A 559 -17.68 -17.08 16.27
CA ARG A 559 -16.68 -16.05 16.00
C ARG A 559 -16.98 -14.75 16.71
N HIS A 560 -15.93 -14.02 17.04
CA HIS A 560 -16.02 -12.64 17.46
C HIS A 560 -15.93 -11.72 16.23
N VAL A 561 -16.93 -10.86 16.07
CA VAL A 561 -17.03 -9.87 14.99
C VAL A 561 -16.91 -8.48 15.58
N VAL A 562 -15.94 -7.72 15.11
CA VAL A 562 -15.61 -6.38 15.61
C VAL A 562 -15.97 -5.34 14.57
N LEU A 563 -16.81 -4.39 14.95
CA LEU A 563 -17.18 -3.21 14.16
C LEU A 563 -16.37 -2.02 14.67
N LEU A 564 -15.61 -1.38 13.78
CA LEU A 564 -14.81 -0.21 14.14
C LEU A 564 -15.45 1.07 13.61
N ALA A 565 -15.53 2.07 14.44
CA ALA A 565 -16.05 3.42 14.14
C ALA A 565 -17.35 3.38 13.32
N TYR A 566 -17.28 3.76 12.06
CA TYR A 566 -18.45 3.91 11.20
C TYR A 566 -18.83 2.65 10.41
N ALA A 567 -18.38 1.45 10.81
CA ALA A 567 -18.68 0.22 10.08
C ALA A 567 -20.20 0.04 9.86
N GLY A 568 -20.64 -0.01 8.60
CA GLY A 568 -22.04 -0.15 8.21
C GLY A 568 -22.94 1.05 8.50
N TRP A 569 -22.38 2.25 8.68
CA TRP A 569 -23.15 3.50 8.85
C TRP A 569 -23.85 3.94 7.58
N SER A 570 -23.47 3.42 6.42
CA SER A 570 -24.19 3.61 5.17
C SER A 570 -24.57 2.27 4.55
N ASP A 571 -25.72 2.25 3.86
CA ASP A 571 -26.14 1.15 3.00
C ASP A 571 -26.02 1.46 1.50
N GLY A 572 -25.43 2.62 1.20
CA GLY A 572 -25.31 3.14 -0.15
C GLY A 572 -26.50 3.99 -0.61
N MET A 573 -27.59 4.02 0.18
CA MET A 573 -28.78 4.83 -0.10
C MET A 573 -29.13 5.78 1.05
N ALA A 574 -28.76 5.43 2.26
CA ALA A 574 -28.92 6.23 3.46
C ALA A 574 -27.63 6.15 4.30
N VAL A 575 -27.46 7.10 5.22
CA VAL A 575 -26.31 7.18 6.11
C VAL A 575 -26.73 7.73 7.48
N GLY A 576 -26.17 7.16 8.53
CA GLY A 576 -26.37 7.64 9.90
C GLY A 576 -26.39 6.53 10.95
N PRO A 577 -26.53 6.92 12.22
CA PRO A 577 -26.62 5.98 13.35
C PRO A 577 -27.74 4.96 13.20
N GLU A 578 -28.90 5.39 12.68
CA GLU A 578 -30.09 4.54 12.50
C GLU A 578 -29.84 3.41 11.49
N VAL A 579 -29.04 3.68 10.45
CA VAL A 579 -28.65 2.71 9.44
C VAL A 579 -27.71 1.65 10.06
N ALA A 580 -26.78 2.10 10.92
CA ALA A 580 -25.89 1.22 11.65
C ALA A 580 -26.63 0.36 12.68
N GLU A 581 -27.56 0.96 13.45
CA GLU A 581 -28.39 0.29 14.44
C GLU A 581 -29.27 -0.81 13.81
N ALA A 582 -29.97 -0.47 12.73
CA ALA A 582 -30.86 -1.41 12.03
C ALA A 582 -30.15 -2.69 11.56
N TRP A 583 -28.87 -2.59 11.26
CA TRP A 583 -28.07 -3.73 10.82
C TRP A 583 -27.34 -4.43 11.96
N SER A 584 -26.62 -3.68 12.81
CA SER A 584 -25.75 -4.23 13.84
C SER A 584 -26.50 -4.66 15.10
N GLY A 585 -27.69 -4.09 15.33
CA GLY A 585 -28.47 -4.26 16.56
C GLY A 585 -27.87 -3.55 17.78
N PHE A 586 -26.87 -2.65 17.59
CA PHE A 586 -26.41 -1.75 18.63
C PHE A 586 -27.14 -0.43 18.51
N ALA A 587 -27.88 -0.06 19.56
CA ALA A 587 -28.47 1.27 19.62
C ALA A 587 -27.37 2.33 19.56
N THR A 588 -27.30 3.04 18.45
CA THR A 588 -26.18 3.90 18.09
C THR A 588 -26.63 5.36 18.05
N ARG A 589 -25.79 6.24 18.51
CA ARG A 589 -25.96 7.71 18.41
C ARG A 589 -24.63 8.38 18.05
N LEU A 590 -24.71 9.61 17.61
CA LEU A 590 -23.53 10.45 17.40
C LEU A 590 -23.12 11.07 18.75
N HIS A 591 -21.86 10.91 19.14
CA HIS A 591 -21.23 11.65 20.22
C HIS A 591 -20.67 12.94 19.61
N PRO A 592 -21.20 14.13 19.98
CA PRO A 592 -20.68 15.39 19.49
C PRO A 592 -19.40 15.72 20.24
N ALA A 593 -18.27 15.75 19.56
CA ALA A 593 -17.02 16.01 20.23
C ALA A 593 -16.19 17.08 19.52
N GLU A 594 -15.93 18.19 20.20
CA GLU A 594 -14.75 19.03 19.89
C GLU A 594 -13.45 18.32 20.29
N LYS A 595 -13.51 17.50 21.37
CA LYS A 595 -12.49 16.53 21.76
C LYS A 595 -13.21 15.23 22.06
N ALA A 596 -12.76 14.14 21.46
CA ALA A 596 -13.22 12.81 21.79
C ALA A 596 -12.12 12.07 22.54
N GLU A 597 -12.33 11.73 23.80
CA GLU A 597 -11.45 10.86 24.58
C GLU A 597 -12.19 9.58 24.95
N GLN A 598 -11.71 8.47 24.39
CA GLN A 598 -12.19 7.13 24.68
C GLN A 598 -11.31 6.47 25.73
N THR A 599 -11.91 6.01 26.82
CA THR A 599 -11.25 5.09 27.76
C THR A 599 -11.82 3.69 27.58
N LEU A 600 -10.96 2.74 27.17
CA LEU A 600 -11.27 1.31 27.15
C LEU A 600 -10.76 0.66 28.43
N GLN A 601 -11.56 -0.26 29.00
CA GLN A 601 -11.16 -1.07 30.15
C GLN A 601 -11.85 -2.41 30.13
N PHE A 602 -11.10 -3.47 29.86
CA PHE A 602 -11.59 -4.85 29.96
C PHE A 602 -10.42 -5.85 30.09
N ASP A 603 -10.69 -6.96 30.76
CA ASP A 603 -9.78 -8.10 30.94
C ASP A 603 -8.37 -7.68 31.47
N GLY A 604 -8.32 -6.65 32.35
CA GLY A 604 -7.10 -6.15 32.95
C GLY A 604 -6.35 -5.09 32.16
N GLU A 605 -6.72 -4.84 30.91
CA GLU A 605 -6.13 -3.79 30.08
C GLU A 605 -6.89 -2.48 30.23
N LYS A 606 -6.14 -1.38 30.19
CA LYS A 606 -6.67 -0.01 30.18
C LYS A 606 -5.97 0.80 29.10
N GLU A 607 -6.77 1.42 28.24
CA GLU A 607 -6.30 2.29 27.17
C GLU A 607 -7.07 3.60 27.20
N VAL A 608 -6.38 4.72 26.96
CA VAL A 608 -6.99 6.04 26.76
C VAL A 608 -6.52 6.57 25.40
N LEU A 609 -7.48 6.91 24.55
CA LEU A 609 -7.25 7.44 23.21
C LEU A 609 -8.03 8.72 23.02
N GLY A 610 -7.34 9.83 22.78
CA GLY A 610 -7.92 11.14 22.51
C GLY A 610 -7.76 11.59 21.07
N LEU A 611 -8.74 12.32 20.56
CA LEU A 611 -8.72 12.99 19.26
C LEU A 611 -9.05 14.46 19.40
N ASP A 612 -8.22 15.32 18.82
CA ASP A 612 -8.36 16.78 18.84
C ASP A 612 -9.08 17.35 17.61
N ARG A 613 -10.24 16.81 17.18
CA ARG A 613 -10.97 17.36 16.04
C ARG A 613 -12.49 17.26 16.17
N PRO A 614 -13.24 18.26 15.62
CA PRO A 614 -14.69 18.32 15.70
C PRO A 614 -15.35 17.47 14.62
N PHE A 615 -15.43 16.17 14.83
CA PHE A 615 -16.38 15.33 14.10
C PHE A 615 -17.01 14.35 15.09
N GLY A 616 -18.29 14.08 14.86
CA GLY A 616 -18.99 13.15 15.70
C GLY A 616 -18.44 11.73 15.53
N VAL A 617 -18.37 11.00 16.63
CA VAL A 617 -17.95 9.59 16.68
C VAL A 617 -19.09 8.73 17.22
N PRO A 618 -19.12 7.41 16.96
CA PRO A 618 -20.16 6.52 17.47
C PRO A 618 -20.18 6.48 19.00
N ALA A 619 -21.35 6.62 19.60
CA ALA A 619 -21.64 6.26 20.98
C ALA A 619 -22.81 5.27 21.02
N PHE A 620 -22.90 4.48 22.09
CA PHE A 620 -23.85 3.38 22.15
C PHE A 620 -24.79 3.52 23.37
N ALA A 621 -26.02 2.99 23.23
CA ALA A 621 -26.97 2.86 24.31
C ALA A 621 -27.21 1.36 24.57
N THR A 622 -26.62 0.82 25.63
CA THR A 622 -26.65 -0.61 25.93
C THR A 622 -26.61 -0.83 27.45
N PRO A 623 -27.06 -1.98 27.97
CA PRO A 623 -26.91 -2.31 29.39
C PRO A 623 -25.47 -2.18 29.87
N ALA A 624 -25.26 -1.67 31.09
CA ALA A 624 -23.93 -1.39 31.63
C ALA A 624 -22.99 -2.61 31.66
N ALA A 625 -23.55 -3.81 31.80
CA ALA A 625 -22.77 -5.06 31.80
C ALA A 625 -22.09 -5.38 30.45
N GLN A 626 -22.51 -4.73 29.36
CA GLN A 626 -21.97 -4.90 28.03
C GLN A 626 -21.02 -3.76 27.61
N VAL A 627 -20.75 -2.82 28.50
CA VAL A 627 -19.88 -1.66 28.23
C VAL A 627 -18.45 -1.99 28.62
N VAL A 628 -17.52 -1.81 27.69
CA VAL A 628 -16.07 -1.97 27.88
C VAL A 628 -15.28 -0.69 27.60
N GLY A 629 -15.96 0.36 27.14
CA GLY A 629 -15.36 1.66 26.89
C GLY A 629 -16.35 2.81 27.11
N ARG A 630 -15.82 3.98 27.48
CA ARG A 630 -16.60 5.18 27.69
C ARG A 630 -15.91 6.40 27.08
N TRP A 631 -16.72 7.34 26.64
CA TRP A 631 -16.32 8.69 26.31
C TRP A 631 -16.10 9.49 27.59
N GLU A 632 -15.48 10.66 27.47
CA GLU A 632 -15.22 11.59 28.58
C GLU A 632 -16.48 12.06 29.33
N ASP A 633 -17.64 12.06 28.65
CA ASP A 633 -18.95 12.37 29.24
C ASP A 633 -19.60 11.18 29.96
N GLY A 634 -18.92 10.04 30.00
CA GLY A 634 -19.38 8.79 30.61
C GLY A 634 -20.30 7.95 29.70
N SER A 635 -20.65 8.42 28.51
CA SER A 635 -21.46 7.64 27.57
C SER A 635 -20.66 6.46 27.00
N PRO A 636 -21.31 5.29 26.70
CA PRO A 636 -20.62 4.13 26.18
C PRO A 636 -19.97 4.41 24.81
N SER A 637 -18.66 4.17 24.69
CA SER A 637 -17.86 4.28 23.48
C SER A 637 -17.49 2.92 22.88
N ALA A 638 -17.51 1.85 23.68
CA ALA A 638 -17.25 0.50 23.25
C ALA A 638 -18.14 -0.48 24.00
N VAL A 639 -18.75 -1.37 23.24
CA VAL A 639 -19.77 -2.31 23.74
C VAL A 639 -19.64 -3.68 23.07
N TRP A 640 -20.22 -4.70 23.71
CA TRP A 640 -20.33 -6.01 23.10
C TRP A 640 -21.68 -6.68 23.43
N ARG A 641 -22.06 -7.64 22.61
CA ARG A 641 -23.25 -8.49 22.85
C ARG A 641 -23.02 -9.89 22.33
N GLU A 642 -23.66 -10.85 22.94
CA GLU A 642 -23.78 -12.21 22.45
C GLU A 642 -24.96 -12.33 21.47
N ALA A 643 -24.78 -13.14 20.46
CA ALA A 643 -25.82 -13.61 19.56
C ALA A 643 -25.69 -15.16 19.46
N PRO A 644 -26.70 -15.90 18.98
CA PRO A 644 -26.64 -17.34 18.97
C PRO A 644 -25.42 -17.95 18.28
N GLU A 645 -24.92 -17.31 17.22
CA GLU A 645 -23.85 -17.83 16.39
C GLU A 645 -22.54 -17.03 16.48
N ALA A 646 -22.51 -15.88 17.18
CA ALA A 646 -21.37 -15.00 17.23
C ALA A 646 -21.37 -14.05 18.45
N VAL A 647 -20.21 -13.51 18.78
CA VAL A 647 -20.07 -12.39 19.72
C VAL A 647 -19.74 -11.13 18.94
N TRP A 648 -20.55 -10.10 19.09
CA TRP A 648 -20.40 -8.84 18.39
C TRP A 648 -19.80 -7.77 19.30
N TRP A 649 -18.88 -7.01 18.74
CA TRP A 649 -18.24 -5.87 19.39
C TRP A 649 -18.42 -4.63 18.52
N ALA A 650 -18.59 -3.47 19.15
CA ALA A 650 -18.62 -2.19 18.45
C ALA A 650 -17.78 -1.17 19.22
N PHE A 651 -16.90 -0.50 18.52
CA PHE A 651 -15.98 0.50 19.07
C PHE A 651 -16.20 1.83 18.36
N GLY A 652 -16.38 2.92 19.12
CA GLY A 652 -16.49 4.29 18.60
C GLY A 652 -15.18 4.78 17.97
N LEU A 653 -14.04 4.42 18.59
CA LEU A 653 -12.70 4.46 18.00
C LEU A 653 -12.06 3.08 18.12
N PRO A 654 -11.21 2.69 17.17
CA PRO A 654 -10.54 1.39 17.24
C PRO A 654 -9.63 1.31 18.47
N PRO A 655 -9.47 0.11 19.05
CA PRO A 655 -8.36 -0.13 19.96
C PRO A 655 -7.03 0.21 19.28
N ASN A 656 -6.15 0.92 19.98
CA ASN A 656 -4.87 1.40 19.44
C ASN A 656 -3.67 0.91 20.30
N SER A 657 -3.94 0.03 21.26
CA SER A 657 -2.92 -0.59 22.12
C SER A 657 -2.77 -2.08 21.79
N PRO A 658 -1.55 -2.60 21.70
CA PRO A 658 -1.29 -4.03 21.53
C PRO A 658 -1.93 -4.88 22.63
N GLY A 659 -1.92 -4.41 23.88
CA GLY A 659 -2.52 -5.09 25.04
C GLY A 659 -4.03 -5.27 24.88
N THR A 660 -4.75 -4.23 24.46
CA THR A 660 -6.20 -4.27 24.21
C THR A 660 -6.55 -5.29 23.13
N TRP A 661 -5.82 -5.29 22.01
CA TRP A 661 -6.01 -6.31 20.96
C TRP A 661 -5.73 -7.72 21.47
N ARG A 662 -4.68 -7.89 22.27
CA ARG A 662 -4.32 -9.18 22.88
C ARG A 662 -5.42 -9.70 23.80
N ALA A 663 -5.99 -8.84 24.63
CA ALA A 663 -7.12 -9.19 25.51
C ALA A 663 -8.35 -9.60 24.68
N LEU A 664 -8.69 -8.83 23.64
CA LEU A 664 -9.78 -9.15 22.74
C LEU A 664 -9.54 -10.49 22.01
N GLY A 665 -8.33 -10.71 21.51
CA GLY A 665 -7.94 -11.98 20.88
C GLY A 665 -8.04 -13.17 21.82
N ARG A 666 -7.57 -13.05 23.08
CA ARG A 666 -7.71 -14.12 24.09
C ARG A 666 -9.18 -14.45 24.34
N ARG A 667 -10.03 -13.44 24.46
CA ARG A 667 -11.48 -13.64 24.66
C ARG A 667 -12.13 -14.31 23.45
N ALA A 668 -11.66 -14.05 22.25
CA ALA A 668 -12.09 -14.73 21.02
C ALA A 668 -11.47 -16.14 20.86
N GLY A 669 -10.59 -16.56 21.77
CA GLY A 669 -9.89 -17.85 21.68
C GLY A 669 -8.77 -17.87 20.63
N CYS A 670 -8.28 -16.70 20.22
CA CYS A 670 -7.08 -16.59 19.36
C CYS A 670 -5.82 -16.98 20.13
N ARG A 671 -4.85 -17.47 19.39
CA ARG A 671 -3.53 -17.79 19.93
C ARG A 671 -2.68 -16.52 20.02
N VAL A 672 -2.15 -16.24 21.19
CA VAL A 672 -1.14 -15.21 21.41
C VAL A 672 0.22 -15.88 21.30
N VAL A 673 0.96 -15.54 20.24
CA VAL A 673 2.28 -16.11 19.95
C VAL A 673 3.34 -15.51 20.85
N ASN A 674 3.22 -14.21 21.15
CA ASN A 674 4.12 -13.43 21.99
C ASN A 674 3.32 -12.49 22.89
N ASP A 675 3.57 -12.53 24.19
CA ASP A 675 2.83 -11.71 25.17
C ASP A 675 3.43 -10.29 25.38
N HIS A 676 4.45 -9.92 24.61
CA HIS A 676 5.11 -8.62 24.68
C HIS A 676 4.65 -7.68 23.56
N ASP A 677 4.66 -6.38 23.84
CA ASP A 677 4.32 -5.32 22.87
C ASP A 677 5.50 -5.07 21.93
N GLU A 678 5.69 -5.99 21.00
CA GLU A 678 6.78 -5.97 20.02
C GLU A 678 6.39 -6.66 18.72
N THR A 679 6.99 -6.24 17.62
CA THR A 679 6.62 -6.77 16.32
C THR A 679 6.88 -8.26 16.20
N THR A 680 5.79 -9.00 16.00
CA THR A 680 5.80 -10.46 15.89
C THR A 680 5.14 -10.85 14.57
N LEU A 681 5.92 -11.46 13.67
CA LEU A 681 5.43 -11.95 12.39
C LEU A 681 5.44 -13.47 12.39
N LEU A 682 4.39 -14.07 11.89
CA LEU A 682 4.33 -15.51 11.71
C LEU A 682 3.60 -15.83 10.40
N GLY A 683 4.28 -16.54 9.56
CA GLY A 683 3.74 -17.00 8.28
C GLY A 683 4.78 -17.78 7.52
N ASP A 684 4.32 -18.62 6.63
CA ASP A 684 5.20 -19.44 5.79
C ASP A 684 6.22 -20.28 6.56
N GLY A 685 5.87 -20.69 7.79
CA GLY A 685 6.72 -21.46 8.68
C GLY A 685 7.82 -20.64 9.38
N LEU A 686 7.88 -19.33 9.18
CA LEU A 686 8.80 -18.43 9.88
C LEU A 686 8.10 -17.72 11.02
N LEU A 687 8.74 -17.70 12.20
CA LEU A 687 8.40 -16.81 13.31
C LEU A 687 9.52 -15.77 13.43
N VAL A 688 9.15 -14.49 13.33
CA VAL A 688 10.08 -13.37 13.42
C VAL A 688 9.67 -12.50 14.61
N VAL A 689 10.62 -12.21 15.48
CA VAL A 689 10.40 -11.31 16.62
C VAL A 689 11.43 -10.18 16.54
N HIS A 690 10.91 -8.94 16.44
CA HIS A 690 11.72 -7.72 16.44
C HIS A 690 11.52 -6.99 17.76
N THR A 691 12.58 -6.82 18.54
CA THR A 691 12.53 -6.23 19.88
C THR A 691 13.56 -5.12 20.04
N VAL A 692 13.20 -4.09 20.81
CA VAL A 692 14.13 -3.04 21.30
C VAL A 692 14.66 -3.38 22.68
N ALA A 693 13.80 -3.88 23.55
CA ALA A 693 14.14 -4.11 24.94
C ALA A 693 14.99 -5.37 25.15
N GLY A 694 14.79 -6.40 24.33
CA GLY A 694 15.37 -7.72 24.55
C GLY A 694 14.82 -8.41 25.81
N GLY A 695 15.53 -9.44 26.31
CA GLY A 695 15.17 -10.19 27.50
C GLY A 695 14.46 -11.51 27.24
N GLU A 696 13.96 -12.16 28.30
CA GLU A 696 13.33 -13.47 28.22
C GLU A 696 11.99 -13.41 27.50
N ARG A 697 11.73 -14.39 26.62
CA ARG A 697 10.47 -14.57 25.90
C ARG A 697 10.02 -16.03 25.98
N THR A 698 8.70 -16.19 26.03
CA THR A 698 8.02 -17.48 25.85
C THR A 698 7.12 -17.39 24.63
N LEU A 699 7.59 -17.91 23.49
CA LEU A 699 6.88 -17.85 22.24
C LEU A 699 6.09 -19.15 22.01
N ARG A 700 4.87 -19.04 21.46
CA ARG A 700 3.92 -20.16 21.29
C ARG A 700 3.42 -20.25 19.85
N PRO A 701 4.29 -20.63 18.87
CA PRO A 701 3.82 -20.76 17.50
C PRO A 701 2.83 -21.92 17.37
N PRO A 702 1.76 -21.78 16.58
CA PRO A 702 0.80 -22.84 16.34
C PRO A 702 1.45 -24.05 15.67
N GLY A 703 1.19 -25.25 16.19
CA GLY A 703 1.74 -26.49 15.68
C GLY A 703 3.24 -26.73 15.97
N GLY A 704 3.88 -25.79 16.64
CA GLY A 704 5.27 -25.86 17.06
C GLY A 704 5.44 -26.02 18.58
N PRO A 705 6.69 -26.18 19.05
CA PRO A 705 7.01 -26.25 20.48
C PRO A 705 6.87 -24.86 21.13
N VAL A 706 6.75 -24.85 22.46
CA VAL A 706 6.94 -23.62 23.25
C VAL A 706 8.43 -23.27 23.25
N ILE A 707 8.77 -22.10 22.71
CA ILE A 707 10.15 -21.62 22.62
C ILE A 707 10.41 -20.68 23.81
N ARG A 708 11.38 -21.04 24.65
CA ARG A 708 11.88 -20.18 25.72
C ARG A 708 13.26 -19.67 25.32
N VAL A 709 13.41 -18.36 25.22
CA VAL A 709 14.61 -17.74 24.69
C VAL A 709 14.87 -16.39 25.34
N THR A 710 16.13 -16.02 25.47
CA THR A 710 16.55 -14.67 25.81
C THR A 710 16.95 -13.97 24.51
N LEU A 711 16.19 -12.94 24.13
CA LEU A 711 16.47 -12.13 22.94
C LEU A 711 17.46 -11.01 23.28
N ALA A 712 18.36 -10.73 22.36
CA ALA A 712 19.21 -9.54 22.46
C ALA A 712 18.37 -8.25 22.32
N ALA A 713 18.75 -7.20 23.00
CA ALA A 713 18.14 -5.88 22.78
C ALA A 713 18.45 -5.37 21.36
N ARG A 714 17.56 -4.57 20.81
CA ARG A 714 17.68 -3.94 19.47
C ARG A 714 17.97 -4.97 18.37
N SER A 715 17.23 -6.07 18.35
CA SER A 715 17.47 -7.20 17.46
C SER A 715 16.21 -7.71 16.78
N THR A 716 16.41 -8.48 15.71
CA THR A 716 15.38 -9.29 15.08
C THR A 716 15.88 -10.74 15.02
N THR A 717 15.15 -11.62 15.69
CA THR A 717 15.45 -13.05 15.73
C THR A 717 14.41 -13.80 14.90
N VAL A 718 14.89 -14.77 14.12
CA VAL A 718 14.08 -15.58 13.22
C VAL A 718 14.14 -17.04 13.64
N PHE A 719 12.97 -17.68 13.74
CA PHE A 719 12.84 -19.08 14.12
C PHE A 719 12.13 -19.88 13.03
N GLU A 720 12.48 -21.14 12.89
CA GLU A 720 11.62 -22.13 12.24
C GLU A 720 10.45 -22.44 13.17
N ALA A 721 9.24 -22.05 12.79
CA ALA A 721 8.06 -22.12 13.67
C ALA A 721 7.73 -23.56 14.12
N ALA A 722 7.96 -24.55 13.24
CA ALA A 722 7.64 -25.96 13.51
C ALA A 722 8.58 -26.64 14.51
N THR A 723 9.84 -26.21 14.56
CA THR A 723 10.89 -26.85 15.40
C THR A 723 11.36 -25.98 16.55
N GLY A 724 11.11 -24.66 16.49
CA GLY A 724 11.65 -23.69 17.42
C GLY A 724 13.15 -23.38 17.21
N ALA A 725 13.77 -23.92 16.17
CA ALA A 725 15.17 -23.67 15.88
C ALA A 725 15.41 -22.21 15.48
N VAL A 726 16.46 -21.58 16.02
CA VAL A 726 16.91 -20.24 15.63
C VAL A 726 17.57 -20.34 14.25
N LEU A 727 17.06 -19.58 13.30
CA LEU A 727 17.59 -19.48 11.94
C LEU A 727 18.51 -18.28 11.80
N LEU A 728 18.14 -17.13 12.40
CA LEU A 728 18.93 -15.90 12.43
C LEU A 728 18.76 -15.23 13.81
N SER A 729 19.86 -14.74 14.39
CA SER A 729 19.87 -14.04 15.68
C SER A 729 20.75 -12.79 15.62
#